data_f040fec816a93015e85418533383a4ea
#
_entry.id   f040fec816a93015e85418533383a4ea
#
_cell.length_a   1.000
_cell.length_b   1.000
_cell.length_c   1.000
_cell.angle_alpha   90.00
_cell.angle_beta   90.00
_cell.angle_gamma   90.00
#
_symmetry.space_group_name_H-M   'P 1'
#
loop_
_entity.id
_entity.type
_entity.pdbx_description
1 polymer ?
#
loop_
_entity_poly.entity_id
_entity_poly.type
_entity_poly.pdbx_seq_one_letter_code
_entity_poly.pdbx_strand_id
1 'polypeptide(L)'
;MVSINNLTVEFGGFTLFDDVSFAIGTTDRIGLVGKNGAGKSTLLKILMGLQTPTSGQVVIPSSYSVGYLPQQMKVSDGKGVLEETLSAFAHLHEMQAQIEAVTRQLAERTDYETEAYHKLIIRLNDLNDHYHLLGGDSQEGDAERNLLGLGFKREDFGRPTSEFSGGWRMRIELAKILLQRPQLLVLDEPTNHLDIESIQWLEDYLKDYYGAVLLISHDRALLDSVTNRTIELLLGKAYDYKVPYSHYVELRHERREQQVAAYENQQRLIEKTEEFIERFRYKATKSNQVQSRIKQLEKIDRIVIDDEDTAALNMKFPPAPRSGQVVLLAKDVKKQYGAHVIFQDANIHIERGEKVAFVGRNGEGKTTMLRIAVNELNYEAGEVKLGHNVNVGYFAQNQDEIMDTKATVLETLDRVAVGDIRTKLRDILGAFLFRGEDVDKKVQVLSGGERSRLAMAKLMLQPYNLLALDEPTNHMDMRSKDILKRALMAYDGTLLVVSHDREFLDGLVHKIYEFRDGKVKEHLGSINDFLHRRKLENLKEIERKEIVVAEKSPETNKNSEEERRIRKEQERKARKLKNDIEAVEKAIAELEQKIAAMDAILANPEGQTINDDFFKQYNKEKTALERKMYEWEILINE
;
A
#
# COMPACT_ATOMS: atom_id res chain seq x y z
N MET A 1 15.61 8.94 -19.34
CA MET A 1 16.25 7.94 -18.49
C MET A 1 17.03 8.65 -17.41
N VAL A 2 16.79 8.33 -16.15
CA VAL A 2 17.52 8.87 -14.99
C VAL A 2 18.55 7.82 -14.57
N SER A 3 19.78 8.23 -14.25
CA SER A 3 20.83 7.30 -13.81
C SER A 3 21.46 7.75 -12.49
N ILE A 4 21.67 6.77 -11.63
CA ILE A 4 22.39 6.90 -10.36
C ILE A 4 23.69 6.12 -10.53
N ASN A 5 24.83 6.78 -10.34
CA ASN A 5 26.14 6.22 -10.66
C ASN A 5 27.06 6.32 -9.43
N ASN A 6 27.53 5.17 -8.95
CA ASN A 6 28.55 5.01 -7.90
C ASN A 6 28.27 5.87 -6.65
N LEU A 7 26.99 5.88 -6.21
CA LEU A 7 26.54 6.72 -5.12
C LEU A 7 27.05 6.19 -3.78
N THR A 8 27.83 7.01 -3.07
CA THR A 8 28.31 6.73 -1.71
C THR A 8 27.86 7.83 -0.78
N VAL A 9 27.35 7.44 0.39
CA VAL A 9 26.87 8.37 1.42
C VAL A 9 27.36 7.93 2.79
N GLU A 10 28.03 8.85 3.48
CA GLU A 10 28.58 8.62 4.81
C GLU A 10 28.05 9.66 5.81
N PHE A 11 27.73 9.21 7.02
CA PHE A 11 27.32 10.04 8.13
C PHE A 11 28.16 9.71 9.39
N GLY A 12 28.99 10.64 9.82
CA GLY A 12 29.71 10.53 11.10
C GLY A 12 30.51 9.23 11.27
N GLY A 13 31.10 8.70 10.18
CA GLY A 13 31.86 7.46 10.16
C GLY A 13 31.04 6.20 9.88
N PHE A 14 29.74 6.32 9.65
CA PHE A 14 28.87 5.23 9.21
C PHE A 14 28.56 5.38 7.71
N THR A 15 28.86 4.35 6.93
CA THR A 15 28.56 4.31 5.50
C THR A 15 27.12 3.82 5.31
N LEU A 16 26.24 4.71 4.82
CA LEU A 16 24.86 4.37 4.52
C LEU A 16 24.73 3.71 3.15
N PHE A 17 25.42 4.24 2.13
CA PHE A 17 25.51 3.69 0.78
C PHE A 17 26.96 3.51 0.36
N ASP A 18 27.24 2.39 -0.27
CA ASP A 18 28.54 2.01 -0.79
C ASP A 18 28.40 1.57 -2.25
N ASP A 19 28.75 2.46 -3.18
CA ASP A 19 28.74 2.24 -4.62
C ASP A 19 27.36 1.81 -5.19
N VAL A 20 26.30 2.53 -4.82
CA VAL A 20 24.95 2.27 -5.33
C VAL A 20 24.81 2.80 -6.75
N SER A 21 24.48 1.91 -7.70
CA SER A 21 24.32 2.25 -9.11
C SER A 21 23.11 1.54 -9.71
N PHE A 22 22.20 2.31 -10.33
CA PHE A 22 21.09 1.80 -11.14
C PHE A 22 20.51 2.89 -12.04
N ALA A 23 19.69 2.49 -12.99
CA ALA A 23 19.03 3.42 -13.90
C ALA A 23 17.52 3.22 -13.90
N ILE A 24 16.78 4.32 -14.14
CA ILE A 24 15.32 4.35 -14.23
C ILE A 24 14.95 4.63 -15.69
N GLY A 25 14.27 3.71 -16.33
CA GLY A 25 13.71 3.85 -17.67
C GLY A 25 12.51 4.81 -17.70
N THR A 26 12.00 5.09 -18.89
CA THR A 26 10.88 6.05 -19.07
C THR A 26 9.52 5.50 -18.64
N THR A 27 9.36 4.20 -18.58
CA THR A 27 8.12 3.51 -18.22
C THR A 27 8.29 2.51 -17.07
N ASP A 28 9.44 2.56 -16.38
CA ASP A 28 9.73 1.65 -15.28
C ASP A 28 8.77 1.87 -14.11
N ARG A 29 8.33 0.77 -13.51
CA ARG A 29 7.53 0.74 -12.29
C ARG A 29 8.36 0.08 -11.20
N ILE A 30 9.05 0.88 -10.41
CA ILE A 30 10.06 0.41 -9.46
C ILE A 30 9.52 0.47 -8.03
N GLY A 31 9.53 -0.66 -7.32
CA GLY A 31 9.39 -0.73 -5.88
C GLY A 31 10.75 -0.63 -5.20
N LEU A 32 10.98 0.43 -4.40
CA LEU A 32 12.19 0.57 -3.60
C LEU A 32 11.97 -0.01 -2.21
N VAL A 33 12.63 -1.12 -1.92
CA VAL A 33 12.43 -1.87 -0.68
C VAL A 33 13.70 -1.95 0.16
N GLY A 34 13.57 -2.25 1.44
CA GLY A 34 14.69 -2.38 2.40
C GLY A 34 14.22 -2.15 3.83
N LYS A 35 15.05 -2.54 4.81
CA LYS A 35 14.77 -2.33 6.23
C LYS A 35 14.58 -0.84 6.55
N ASN A 36 13.90 -0.54 7.67
CA ASN A 36 13.88 0.83 8.19
C ASN A 36 15.32 1.24 8.54
N GLY A 37 15.69 2.47 8.16
CA GLY A 37 17.07 2.95 8.27
C GLY A 37 18.01 2.53 7.13
N ALA A 38 17.59 1.72 6.15
CA ALA A 38 18.42 1.36 4.99
C ALA A 38 18.70 2.52 4.02
N GLY A 39 18.13 3.71 4.29
CA GLY A 39 18.39 4.91 3.49
C GLY A 39 17.39 5.17 2.35
N LYS A 40 16.25 4.47 2.30
CA LYS A 40 15.25 4.66 1.22
C LYS A 40 14.90 6.13 0.99
N SER A 41 14.41 6.83 2.01
CA SER A 41 14.05 8.26 1.90
C SER A 41 15.27 9.16 1.67
N THR A 42 16.47 8.77 2.14
CA THR A 42 17.72 9.49 1.85
C THR A 42 18.05 9.40 0.36
N LEU A 43 17.92 8.22 -0.24
CA LEU A 43 18.11 8.04 -1.69
C LEU A 43 17.15 8.91 -2.49
N LEU A 44 15.85 8.97 -2.09
CA LEU A 44 14.89 9.86 -2.74
C LEU A 44 15.27 11.34 -2.60
N LYS A 45 15.72 11.77 -1.43
CA LYS A 45 16.18 13.16 -1.22
C LYS A 45 17.39 13.51 -2.09
N ILE A 46 18.33 12.57 -2.27
CA ILE A 46 19.47 12.75 -3.15
C ILE A 46 19.03 12.81 -4.61
N LEU A 47 18.12 11.93 -5.04
CA LEU A 47 17.52 11.94 -6.37
C LEU A 47 16.86 13.29 -6.69
N MET A 48 16.22 13.91 -5.68
CA MET A 48 15.57 15.22 -5.80
C MET A 48 16.52 16.41 -5.64
N GLY A 49 17.82 16.16 -5.45
CA GLY A 49 18.81 17.24 -5.19
C GLY A 49 18.65 17.95 -3.84
N LEU A 50 17.81 17.41 -2.94
CA LEU A 50 17.59 17.96 -1.59
C LEU A 50 18.72 17.62 -0.62
N GLN A 51 19.55 16.66 -0.98
CA GLN A 51 20.70 16.22 -0.22
C GLN A 51 21.85 15.85 -1.16
N THR A 52 23.06 16.27 -0.83
CA THR A 52 24.27 15.95 -1.61
C THR A 52 24.86 14.62 -1.15
N PRO A 53 25.27 13.73 -2.07
CA PRO A 53 26.01 12.52 -1.71
C PRO A 53 27.46 12.85 -1.32
N THR A 54 28.14 11.92 -0.66
CA THR A 54 29.58 12.02 -0.36
C THR A 54 30.41 11.84 -1.62
N SER A 55 30.05 10.88 -2.49
CA SER A 55 30.62 10.69 -3.82
C SER A 55 29.59 10.08 -4.78
N GLY A 56 29.91 10.05 -6.07
CA GLY A 56 28.97 9.62 -7.10
C GLY A 56 28.08 10.77 -7.59
N GLN A 57 27.16 10.44 -8.50
CA GLN A 57 26.28 11.45 -9.08
C GLN A 57 24.94 10.88 -9.52
N VAL A 58 23.92 11.73 -9.49
CA VAL A 58 22.62 11.48 -10.10
C VAL A 58 22.50 12.32 -11.35
N VAL A 59 22.17 11.70 -12.47
CA VAL A 59 22.01 12.38 -13.75
C VAL A 59 20.55 12.35 -14.16
N ILE A 60 19.92 13.52 -14.16
CA ILE A 60 18.56 13.75 -14.64
C ILE A 60 18.66 14.70 -15.84
N PRO A 61 18.15 14.34 -17.03
CA PRO A 61 18.12 15.25 -18.17
C PRO A 61 17.35 16.54 -17.83
N SER A 62 17.83 17.69 -18.29
CA SER A 62 17.23 19.01 -17.96
C SER A 62 15.77 19.16 -18.40
N SER A 63 15.35 18.41 -19.43
CA SER A 63 13.98 18.40 -19.93
C SER A 63 13.08 17.38 -19.20
N TYR A 64 13.60 16.67 -18.20
CA TYR A 64 12.87 15.57 -17.53
C TYR A 64 12.17 16.08 -16.28
N SER A 65 10.83 16.08 -16.29
CA SER A 65 10.03 16.51 -15.15
C SER A 65 9.97 15.42 -14.08
N VAL A 66 10.21 15.80 -12.82
CA VAL A 66 10.16 14.89 -11.67
C VAL A 66 9.17 15.43 -10.63
N GLY A 67 8.22 14.60 -10.23
CA GLY A 67 7.28 14.88 -9.14
C GLY A 67 7.66 14.06 -7.91
N TYR A 68 7.70 14.68 -6.75
CA TYR A 68 8.08 14.02 -5.50
C TYR A 68 7.06 14.25 -4.40
N LEU A 69 6.54 13.17 -3.83
CA LEU A 69 5.75 13.18 -2.60
C LEU A 69 6.63 12.67 -1.44
N PRO A 70 7.10 13.54 -0.55
CA PRO A 70 7.82 13.12 0.65
C PRO A 70 6.87 12.59 1.73
N GLN A 71 7.39 11.81 2.65
CA GLN A 71 6.65 11.26 3.79
C GLN A 71 5.99 12.33 4.68
N GLN A 72 6.59 13.51 4.79
CA GLN A 72 6.06 14.66 5.54
C GLN A 72 6.23 15.94 4.72
N MET A 73 5.20 16.75 4.68
CA MET A 73 5.16 17.98 3.91
C MET A 73 4.60 19.14 4.73
N LYS A 74 5.10 20.37 4.46
CA LYS A 74 4.48 21.59 4.94
C LYS A 74 3.54 22.07 3.85
N VAL A 75 2.26 22.11 4.14
CA VAL A 75 1.20 22.54 3.19
C VAL A 75 0.88 24.02 3.47
N SER A 76 0.64 24.78 2.40
CA SER A 76 0.21 26.17 2.51
C SER A 76 -1.22 26.25 3.08
N ASP A 77 -1.43 27.19 4.00
CA ASP A 77 -2.73 27.45 4.61
C ASP A 77 -3.38 28.69 3.97
N GLY A 78 -4.68 28.64 3.67
CA GLY A 78 -5.44 29.82 3.32
C GLY A 78 -6.29 29.78 2.06
N LYS A 79 -6.07 28.82 1.14
CA LYS A 79 -6.89 28.63 -0.06
C LYS A 79 -7.93 27.54 0.13
N GLY A 80 -8.97 27.52 -0.69
CA GLY A 80 -9.90 26.40 -0.80
C GLY A 80 -9.23 25.15 -1.36
N VAL A 81 -9.75 23.97 -1.04
CA VAL A 81 -9.18 22.68 -1.47
C VAL A 81 -9.01 22.62 -3.00
N LEU A 82 -10.04 22.98 -3.77
CA LEU A 82 -9.98 22.96 -5.23
C LEU A 82 -9.00 24.02 -5.76
N GLU A 83 -9.03 25.23 -5.22
CA GLU A 83 -8.13 26.32 -5.61
C GLU A 83 -6.67 25.98 -5.35
N GLU A 84 -6.37 25.35 -4.19
CA GLU A 84 -5.03 24.88 -3.86
C GLU A 84 -4.59 23.75 -4.81
N THR A 85 -5.50 22.85 -5.16
CA THR A 85 -5.23 21.76 -6.11
C THR A 85 -4.96 22.30 -7.52
N LEU A 86 -5.72 23.29 -7.96
CA LEU A 86 -5.52 23.95 -9.27
C LEU A 86 -4.19 24.71 -9.36
N SER A 87 -3.55 25.04 -8.23
CA SER A 87 -2.19 25.62 -8.23
C SER A 87 -1.14 24.70 -8.88
N ALA A 88 -1.43 23.40 -9.05
CA ALA A 88 -0.60 22.46 -9.81
C ALA A 88 -0.42 22.91 -11.28
N PHE A 89 -1.36 23.65 -11.81
CA PHE A 89 -1.38 24.16 -13.19
C PHE A 89 -0.88 25.62 -13.32
N ALA A 90 -0.07 26.09 -12.35
CA ALA A 90 0.42 27.48 -12.36
C ALA A 90 1.06 27.88 -13.70
N HIS A 91 1.80 26.97 -14.35
CA HIS A 91 2.40 27.21 -15.68
C HIS A 91 1.36 27.39 -16.80
N LEU A 92 0.20 26.70 -16.70
CA LEU A 92 -0.89 26.86 -17.66
C LEU A 92 -1.62 28.19 -17.43
N HIS A 93 -1.77 28.62 -16.17
CA HIS A 93 -2.32 29.94 -15.84
C HIS A 93 -1.41 31.06 -16.34
N GLU A 94 -0.08 30.92 -16.26
CA GLU A 94 0.86 31.87 -16.85
C GLU A 94 0.76 31.89 -18.38
N MET A 95 0.59 30.72 -19.00
CA MET A 95 0.38 30.61 -20.44
C MET A 95 -0.94 31.26 -20.88
N GLN A 96 -2.02 31.06 -20.12
CA GLN A 96 -3.31 31.71 -20.35
C GLN A 96 -3.19 33.23 -20.22
N ALA A 97 -2.49 33.74 -19.21
CA ALA A 97 -2.22 35.17 -19.06
C ALA A 97 -1.42 35.73 -20.25
N GLN A 98 -0.48 34.94 -20.82
CA GLN A 98 0.23 35.34 -22.05
C GLN A 98 -0.70 35.37 -23.27
N ILE A 99 -1.59 34.38 -23.42
CA ILE A 99 -2.60 34.31 -24.46
C ILE A 99 -3.50 35.57 -24.39
N GLU A 100 -4.01 35.91 -23.21
CA GLU A 100 -4.82 37.10 -22.99
C GLU A 100 -4.07 38.40 -23.30
N ALA A 101 -2.80 38.50 -22.90
CA ALA A 101 -1.96 39.67 -23.17
C ALA A 101 -1.71 39.85 -24.68
N VAL A 102 -1.39 38.75 -25.41
CA VAL A 102 -1.20 38.79 -26.86
C VAL A 102 -2.52 39.12 -27.57
N THR A 103 -3.64 38.54 -27.14
CA THR A 103 -4.98 38.82 -27.68
C THR A 103 -5.35 40.29 -27.50
N ARG A 104 -5.06 40.89 -26.31
CA ARG A 104 -5.28 42.33 -26.07
C ARG A 104 -4.41 43.18 -26.97
N GLN A 105 -3.11 42.82 -27.12
CA GLN A 105 -2.22 43.54 -28.05
C GLN A 105 -2.71 43.49 -29.49
N LEU A 106 -3.25 42.37 -29.96
CA LEU A 106 -3.84 42.24 -31.29
C LEU A 106 -5.10 43.07 -31.46
N ALA A 107 -5.96 43.18 -30.43
CA ALA A 107 -7.19 43.95 -30.43
C ALA A 107 -6.95 45.48 -30.44
N GLU A 108 -5.84 45.94 -29.86
CA GLU A 108 -5.47 47.38 -29.81
C GLU A 108 -4.73 47.86 -31.07
N ARG A 109 -4.25 46.94 -31.91
CA ARG A 109 -3.47 47.27 -33.12
C ARG A 109 -4.37 47.41 -34.34
N THR A 110 -4.03 48.36 -35.20
CA THR A 110 -4.74 48.64 -36.47
C THR A 110 -3.85 48.37 -37.69
N ASP A 111 -2.60 47.97 -37.49
CA ASP A 111 -1.58 47.77 -38.54
C ASP A 111 -1.52 46.29 -39.00
N TYR A 112 -2.64 45.79 -39.51
CA TYR A 112 -2.87 44.36 -39.85
C TYR A 112 -1.91 43.77 -40.91
N GLU A 113 -1.29 44.61 -41.76
CA GLU A 113 -0.38 44.15 -42.83
C GLU A 113 1.08 44.11 -42.38
N THR A 114 1.40 44.46 -41.15
CA THR A 114 2.81 44.47 -40.69
C THR A 114 3.30 43.08 -40.29
N GLU A 115 4.60 42.87 -40.54
CA GLU A 115 5.29 41.63 -40.11
C GLU A 115 5.18 41.43 -38.59
N ALA A 116 5.12 42.52 -37.81
CA ALA A 116 4.95 42.49 -36.37
C ALA A 116 3.56 41.98 -35.95
N TYR A 117 2.49 42.34 -36.67
CA TYR A 117 1.16 41.82 -36.42
C TYR A 117 1.07 40.32 -36.76
N HIS A 118 1.63 39.88 -37.87
CA HIS A 118 1.68 38.47 -38.24
C HIS A 118 2.47 37.62 -37.23
N LYS A 119 3.58 38.13 -36.68
CA LYS A 119 4.32 37.43 -35.63
C LYS A 119 3.50 37.24 -34.35
N LEU A 120 2.66 38.19 -33.99
CA LEU A 120 1.75 38.06 -32.84
C LEU A 120 0.68 37.00 -33.07
N ILE A 121 0.11 36.90 -34.29
CA ILE A 121 -0.84 35.84 -34.64
C ILE A 121 -0.20 34.46 -34.53
N ILE A 122 1.00 34.27 -35.10
CA ILE A 122 1.73 33.00 -35.01
C ILE A 122 1.96 32.66 -33.55
N ARG A 123 2.44 33.61 -32.74
CA ARG A 123 2.68 33.39 -31.31
C ARG A 123 1.39 33.04 -30.56
N LEU A 124 0.26 33.66 -30.90
CA LEU A 124 -1.05 33.35 -30.30
C LEU A 124 -1.45 31.90 -30.61
N ASN A 125 -1.33 31.50 -31.87
CA ASN A 125 -1.65 30.13 -32.29
C ASN A 125 -0.75 29.10 -31.59
N ASP A 126 0.56 29.34 -31.58
CA ASP A 126 1.52 28.46 -30.88
C ASP A 126 1.20 28.32 -29.38
N LEU A 127 0.84 29.43 -28.72
CA LEU A 127 0.45 29.40 -27.29
C LEU A 127 -0.87 28.66 -27.08
N ASN A 128 -1.89 28.86 -27.93
CA ASN A 128 -3.14 28.13 -27.85
C ASN A 128 -2.97 26.64 -28.11
N ASP A 129 -2.26 26.27 -29.16
CA ASP A 129 -1.99 24.87 -29.46
C ASP A 129 -1.26 24.17 -28.30
N HIS A 130 -0.28 24.85 -27.70
CA HIS A 130 0.46 24.34 -26.55
C HIS A 130 -0.42 24.22 -25.29
N TYR A 131 -1.30 25.22 -25.04
CA TYR A 131 -2.27 25.20 -23.94
C TYR A 131 -3.26 24.04 -24.07
N HIS A 132 -3.81 23.79 -25.27
CA HIS A 132 -4.70 22.66 -25.53
C HIS A 132 -3.98 21.31 -25.43
N LEU A 133 -2.75 21.19 -25.98
CA LEU A 133 -1.94 19.98 -25.87
C LEU A 133 -1.62 19.61 -24.41
N LEU A 134 -1.45 20.59 -23.54
CA LEU A 134 -1.21 20.39 -22.11
C LEU A 134 -2.50 20.19 -21.28
N GLY A 135 -3.66 20.10 -21.94
CA GLY A 135 -4.94 19.83 -21.28
C GLY A 135 -5.53 21.05 -20.56
N GLY A 136 -5.24 22.26 -21.05
CA GLY A 136 -5.72 23.52 -20.46
C GLY A 136 -7.24 23.59 -20.25
N ASP A 137 -8.02 22.93 -21.10
CA ASP A 137 -9.49 22.94 -21.03
C ASP A 137 -10.10 21.98 -20.01
N SER A 138 -9.32 21.00 -19.51
CA SER A 138 -9.83 19.93 -18.62
C SER A 138 -9.36 20.05 -17.18
N GLN A 139 -8.62 21.10 -16.82
CA GLN A 139 -7.95 21.28 -15.52
C GLN A 139 -8.88 21.06 -14.32
N GLU A 140 -10.04 21.73 -14.32
CA GLU A 140 -11.00 21.66 -13.22
C GLU A 140 -11.60 20.25 -13.09
N GLY A 141 -11.99 19.64 -14.23
CA GLY A 141 -12.52 18.27 -14.25
C GLY A 141 -11.51 17.22 -13.81
N ASP A 142 -10.25 17.38 -14.19
CA ASP A 142 -9.17 16.48 -13.76
C ASP A 142 -8.85 16.66 -12.27
N ALA A 143 -8.86 17.91 -11.77
CA ALA A 143 -8.70 18.22 -10.35
C ALA A 143 -9.83 17.62 -9.50
N GLU A 144 -11.11 17.83 -9.93
CA GLU A 144 -12.26 17.21 -9.27
C GLU A 144 -12.16 15.68 -9.24
N ARG A 145 -11.81 15.05 -10.36
CA ARG A 145 -11.66 13.58 -10.45
C ARG A 145 -10.61 13.05 -9.49
N ASN A 146 -9.45 13.69 -9.43
CA ASN A 146 -8.37 13.28 -8.53
C ASN A 146 -8.76 13.49 -7.06
N LEU A 147 -9.37 14.61 -6.72
CA LEU A 147 -9.85 14.88 -5.36
C LEU A 147 -10.91 13.88 -4.91
N LEU A 148 -11.91 13.58 -5.77
CA LEU A 148 -12.94 12.58 -5.49
C LEU A 148 -12.33 11.18 -5.31
N GLY A 149 -11.37 10.81 -6.15
CA GLY A 149 -10.63 9.54 -6.03
C GLY A 149 -9.84 9.43 -4.75
N LEU A 150 -9.29 10.54 -4.25
CA LEU A 150 -8.59 10.61 -2.97
C LEU A 150 -9.52 10.80 -1.76
N GLY A 151 -10.85 10.70 -1.96
CA GLY A 151 -11.84 10.61 -0.89
C GLY A 151 -12.47 11.93 -0.47
N PHE A 152 -12.15 13.07 -1.12
CA PHE A 152 -12.86 14.34 -0.88
C PHE A 152 -14.28 14.26 -1.41
N LYS A 153 -15.18 15.01 -0.77
CA LYS A 153 -16.55 15.23 -1.26
C LYS A 153 -16.60 16.58 -2.00
N ARG A 154 -17.54 16.75 -2.92
CA ARG A 154 -17.71 18.06 -3.62
C ARG A 154 -17.97 19.22 -2.68
N GLU A 155 -18.61 18.94 -1.52
CA GLU A 155 -18.85 19.92 -0.46
C GLU A 155 -17.56 20.44 0.18
N ASP A 156 -16.46 19.67 0.10
CA ASP A 156 -15.16 20.03 0.68
C ASP A 156 -14.37 20.99 -0.22
N PHE A 157 -14.68 21.09 -1.50
CA PHE A 157 -13.86 21.79 -2.51
C PHE A 157 -13.67 23.27 -2.21
N GLY A 158 -14.71 23.93 -1.66
CA GLY A 158 -14.66 25.35 -1.28
C GLY A 158 -14.11 25.60 0.14
N ARG A 159 -13.91 24.54 0.95
CA ARG A 159 -13.47 24.71 2.32
C ARG A 159 -11.97 25.04 2.39
N PRO A 160 -11.55 25.91 3.33
CA PRO A 160 -10.14 26.24 3.52
C PRO A 160 -9.31 24.99 3.89
N THR A 161 -8.11 24.87 3.31
CA THR A 161 -7.18 23.75 3.61
C THR A 161 -6.78 23.69 5.09
N SER A 162 -6.83 24.82 5.80
CA SER A 162 -6.55 24.91 7.24
C SER A 162 -7.53 24.13 8.14
N GLU A 163 -8.76 23.88 7.66
CA GLU A 163 -9.75 23.08 8.40
C GLU A 163 -9.47 21.57 8.38
N PHE A 164 -8.55 21.14 7.53
CA PHE A 164 -8.27 19.73 7.31
C PHE A 164 -7.04 19.25 8.12
N SER A 165 -7.10 17.99 8.56
CA SER A 165 -5.96 17.36 9.23
C SER A 165 -4.75 17.20 8.31
N GLY A 166 -3.57 16.96 8.87
CA GLY A 166 -2.34 16.75 8.11
C GLY A 166 -2.47 15.67 7.02
N GLY A 167 -3.17 14.58 7.31
CA GLY A 167 -3.41 13.51 6.34
C GLY A 167 -4.26 13.95 5.14
N TRP A 168 -5.30 14.74 5.36
CA TRP A 168 -6.10 15.30 4.28
C TRP A 168 -5.31 16.31 3.43
N ARG A 169 -4.46 17.12 4.05
CA ARG A 169 -3.57 18.04 3.34
C ARG A 169 -2.55 17.29 2.48
N MET A 170 -2.01 16.15 2.95
CA MET A 170 -1.15 15.29 2.14
C MET A 170 -1.86 14.74 0.91
N ARG A 171 -3.18 14.45 0.99
CA ARG A 171 -3.97 14.04 -0.19
C ARG A 171 -4.10 15.16 -1.22
N ILE A 172 -4.24 16.43 -0.80
CA ILE A 172 -4.22 17.58 -1.71
C ILE A 172 -2.89 17.66 -2.45
N GLU A 173 -1.77 17.54 -1.75
CA GLU A 173 -0.45 17.55 -2.38
C GLU A 173 -0.23 16.36 -3.31
N LEU A 174 -0.71 15.18 -2.94
CA LEU A 174 -0.71 14.02 -3.84
C LEU A 174 -1.52 14.34 -5.11
N ALA A 175 -2.74 14.91 -4.99
CA ALA A 175 -3.54 15.34 -6.13
C ALA A 175 -2.77 16.30 -7.04
N LYS A 176 -2.12 17.32 -6.47
CA LYS A 176 -1.30 18.29 -7.22
C LYS A 176 -0.18 17.62 -8.02
N ILE A 177 0.57 16.71 -7.40
CA ILE A 177 1.67 15.99 -8.06
C ILE A 177 1.13 15.09 -9.18
N LEU A 178 0.02 14.39 -8.96
CA LEU A 178 -0.61 13.54 -9.98
C LEU A 178 -1.12 14.35 -11.18
N LEU A 179 -1.67 15.56 -10.94
CA LEU A 179 -2.15 16.47 -11.97
C LEU A 179 -1.02 17.05 -12.84
N GLN A 180 0.16 17.27 -12.26
CA GLN A 180 1.34 17.74 -13.00
C GLN A 180 1.84 16.71 -14.02
N ARG A 181 1.45 15.42 -13.87
CA ARG A 181 1.84 14.31 -14.73
C ARG A 181 3.35 14.30 -15.06
N PRO A 182 4.24 14.25 -14.04
CA PRO A 182 5.68 14.25 -14.29
C PRO A 182 6.14 12.98 -15.01
N GLN A 183 7.25 13.06 -15.76
CA GLN A 183 7.85 11.89 -16.44
C GLN A 183 8.44 10.88 -15.47
N LEU A 184 8.85 11.30 -14.26
CA LEU A 184 9.20 10.44 -13.14
C LEU A 184 8.39 10.85 -11.92
N LEU A 185 7.58 9.94 -11.44
CA LEU A 185 6.79 10.10 -10.22
C LEU A 185 7.48 9.34 -9.09
N VAL A 186 7.88 10.07 -8.05
CA VAL A 186 8.56 9.54 -6.86
C VAL A 186 7.63 9.65 -5.66
N LEU A 187 7.25 8.52 -5.08
CA LEU A 187 6.29 8.45 -3.98
C LEU A 187 6.92 7.78 -2.75
N ASP A 188 6.98 8.49 -1.62
CA ASP A 188 7.47 7.97 -0.34
C ASP A 188 6.27 7.73 0.60
N GLU A 189 5.85 6.45 0.73
CA GLU A 189 4.72 5.99 1.55
C GLU A 189 3.39 6.71 1.23
N PRO A 190 2.91 6.72 -0.03
CA PRO A 190 1.71 7.45 -0.42
C PRO A 190 0.42 6.89 0.19
N THR A 191 0.44 5.64 0.67
CA THR A 191 -0.71 4.97 1.30
C THR A 191 -0.96 5.43 2.73
N ASN A 192 0.01 6.05 3.37
CA ASN A 192 -0.17 6.61 4.69
C ASN A 192 -1.29 7.66 4.64
N HIS A 193 -2.23 7.56 5.56
CA HIS A 193 -3.41 8.45 5.66
C HIS A 193 -4.48 8.27 4.58
N LEU A 194 -4.35 7.32 3.63
CA LEU A 194 -5.40 6.96 2.68
C LEU A 194 -6.31 5.88 3.28
N ASP A 195 -7.59 5.95 2.99
CA ASP A 195 -8.51 4.85 3.25
C ASP A 195 -8.46 3.81 2.12
N ILE A 196 -9.07 2.66 2.35
CA ILE A 196 -9.01 1.52 1.42
C ILE A 196 -9.52 1.88 0.01
N GLU A 197 -10.58 2.70 -0.09
CA GLU A 197 -11.14 3.12 -1.38
C GLU A 197 -10.15 4.05 -2.14
N SER A 198 -9.54 5.01 -1.42
CA SER A 198 -8.52 5.90 -1.99
C SER A 198 -7.23 5.16 -2.38
N ILE A 199 -6.83 4.14 -1.62
CA ILE A 199 -5.69 3.28 -1.99
C ILE A 199 -5.99 2.53 -3.28
N GLN A 200 -7.19 1.96 -3.43
CA GLN A 200 -7.62 1.26 -4.63
C GLN A 200 -7.63 2.17 -5.86
N TRP A 201 -8.15 3.39 -5.71
CA TRP A 201 -8.14 4.40 -6.76
C TRP A 201 -6.71 4.78 -7.17
N LEU A 202 -5.81 5.00 -6.19
CA LEU A 202 -4.41 5.31 -6.46
C LEU A 202 -3.70 4.16 -7.16
N GLU A 203 -3.98 2.93 -6.77
CA GLU A 203 -3.47 1.71 -7.41
C GLU A 203 -3.85 1.67 -8.89
N ASP A 204 -5.13 1.86 -9.21
CA ASP A 204 -5.62 1.88 -10.59
C ASP A 204 -5.01 3.05 -11.38
N TYR A 205 -4.90 4.23 -10.79
CA TYR A 205 -4.24 5.38 -11.41
C TYR A 205 -2.77 5.12 -11.75
N LEU A 206 -2.02 4.50 -10.81
CA LEU A 206 -0.59 4.23 -11.00
C LEU A 206 -0.33 3.10 -12.01
N LYS A 207 -1.25 2.14 -12.17
CA LYS A 207 -1.16 1.11 -13.23
C LYS A 207 -1.16 1.73 -14.63
N ASP A 208 -2.03 2.70 -14.84
CA ASP A 208 -2.23 3.37 -16.14
C ASP A 208 -1.33 4.60 -16.32
N TYR A 209 -0.44 4.86 -15.35
CA TYR A 209 0.44 6.03 -15.41
C TYR A 209 1.38 5.98 -16.61
N TYR A 210 1.52 7.07 -17.39
CA TYR A 210 2.32 7.09 -18.62
C TYR A 210 3.84 7.14 -18.40
N GLY A 211 4.30 7.77 -17.29
CA GLY A 211 5.71 7.96 -16.95
C GLY A 211 6.28 6.83 -16.09
N ALA A 212 7.53 6.99 -15.66
CA ALA A 212 8.14 6.11 -14.69
C ALA A 212 7.60 6.37 -13.27
N VAL A 213 7.51 5.32 -12.46
CA VAL A 213 7.12 5.39 -11.05
C VAL A 213 8.20 4.76 -10.18
N LEU A 214 8.66 5.50 -9.16
CA LEU A 214 9.52 5.00 -8.10
C LEU A 214 8.74 5.09 -6.79
N LEU A 215 8.37 3.93 -6.23
CA LEU A 215 7.45 3.79 -5.13
C LEU A 215 8.15 3.16 -3.91
N ILE A 216 8.07 3.84 -2.76
CA ILE A 216 8.31 3.23 -1.46
C ILE A 216 6.94 3.01 -0.82
N SER A 217 6.64 1.78 -0.43
CA SER A 217 5.42 1.47 0.31
C SER A 217 5.60 0.28 1.24
N HIS A 218 4.85 0.30 2.34
CA HIS A 218 4.67 -0.83 3.24
C HIS A 218 3.35 -1.60 2.96
N ASP A 219 2.69 -1.31 1.84
CA ASP A 219 1.55 -2.07 1.31
C ASP A 219 2.03 -2.99 0.17
N ARG A 220 2.12 -4.30 0.47
CA ARG A 220 2.58 -5.31 -0.50
C ARG A 220 1.64 -5.45 -1.69
N ALA A 221 0.33 -5.35 -1.47
CA ALA A 221 -0.66 -5.46 -2.52
C ALA A 221 -0.49 -4.33 -3.54
N LEU A 222 -0.23 -3.10 -3.06
CA LEU A 222 0.07 -1.97 -3.94
C LEU A 222 1.39 -2.19 -4.70
N LEU A 223 2.46 -2.66 -4.02
CA LEU A 223 3.73 -2.95 -4.70
C LEU A 223 3.55 -4.01 -5.79
N ASP A 224 2.88 -5.13 -5.49
CA ASP A 224 2.67 -6.19 -6.48
C ASP A 224 1.82 -5.76 -7.66
N SER A 225 0.79 -4.94 -7.42
CA SER A 225 -0.14 -4.53 -8.47
C SER A 225 0.42 -3.44 -9.38
N VAL A 226 1.33 -2.59 -8.87
CA VAL A 226 1.85 -1.42 -9.59
C VAL A 226 3.25 -1.66 -10.14
N THR A 227 4.11 -2.40 -9.41
CA THR A 227 5.53 -2.50 -9.76
C THR A 227 5.85 -3.75 -10.57
N ASN A 228 6.73 -3.59 -11.56
CA ASN A 228 7.28 -4.69 -12.37
C ASN A 228 8.78 -4.93 -12.13
N ARG A 229 9.38 -4.12 -11.27
CA ARG A 229 10.80 -4.15 -10.93
C ARG A 229 10.97 -3.76 -9.46
N THR A 230 11.81 -4.48 -8.74
CA THR A 230 12.06 -4.24 -7.31
C THR A 230 13.54 -3.98 -7.08
N ILE A 231 13.87 -2.86 -6.42
CA ILE A 231 15.24 -2.54 -6.02
C ILE A 231 15.32 -2.65 -4.50
N GLU A 232 16.17 -3.57 -4.03
CA GLU A 232 16.42 -3.76 -2.60
C GLU A 232 17.66 -2.97 -2.17
N LEU A 233 17.51 -2.15 -1.11
CA LEU A 233 18.63 -1.54 -0.39
C LEU A 233 18.99 -2.42 0.81
N LEU A 234 20.19 -3.03 0.76
CA LEU A 234 20.65 -3.95 1.77
C LEU A 234 22.15 -3.76 2.04
N LEU A 235 22.52 -3.52 3.32
CA LEU A 235 23.91 -3.33 3.75
C LEU A 235 24.67 -2.30 2.89
N GLY A 236 24.03 -1.19 2.58
CA GLY A 236 24.60 -0.10 1.80
C GLY A 236 24.65 -0.34 0.28
N LYS A 237 24.20 -1.47 -0.22
CA LYS A 237 24.19 -1.82 -1.64
C LYS A 237 22.78 -1.89 -2.21
N ALA A 238 22.65 -1.66 -3.52
CA ALA A 238 21.40 -1.82 -4.25
C ALA A 238 21.41 -3.13 -5.05
N TYR A 239 20.35 -3.91 -4.90
CA TYR A 239 20.13 -5.15 -5.65
C TYR A 239 18.89 -4.99 -6.51
N ASP A 240 19.06 -5.16 -7.81
CA ASP A 240 18.05 -4.91 -8.83
C ASP A 240 17.41 -6.23 -9.29
N TYR A 241 16.12 -6.40 -9.03
CA TYR A 241 15.32 -7.54 -9.44
C TYR A 241 14.27 -7.08 -10.46
N LYS A 242 14.33 -7.59 -11.69
CA LYS A 242 13.38 -7.27 -12.77
C LYS A 242 12.09 -8.10 -12.63
N VAL A 243 11.51 -8.09 -11.45
CA VAL A 243 10.30 -8.84 -11.09
C VAL A 243 9.45 -8.02 -10.10
N PRO A 244 8.12 -8.27 -10.02
CA PRO A 244 7.25 -7.73 -9.00
C PRO A 244 7.67 -8.14 -7.58
N TYR A 245 7.08 -7.49 -6.58
CA TYR A 245 7.47 -7.65 -5.18
C TYR A 245 7.36 -9.10 -4.65
N SER A 246 6.28 -9.83 -4.96
CA SER A 246 6.09 -11.21 -4.50
C SER A 246 7.18 -12.15 -5.01
N HIS A 247 7.50 -12.09 -6.31
CA HIS A 247 8.60 -12.88 -6.88
C HIS A 247 9.98 -12.45 -6.35
N TYR A 248 10.16 -11.16 -6.06
CA TYR A 248 11.38 -10.69 -5.40
C TYR A 248 11.58 -11.36 -4.04
N VAL A 249 10.52 -11.52 -3.23
CA VAL A 249 10.60 -12.17 -1.92
C VAL A 249 11.11 -13.60 -2.05
N GLU A 250 10.65 -14.36 -3.06
CA GLU A 250 11.12 -15.72 -3.35
C GLU A 250 12.60 -15.73 -3.74
N LEU A 251 12.99 -14.90 -4.73
CA LEU A 251 14.37 -14.79 -5.19
C LEU A 251 15.33 -14.33 -4.08
N ARG A 252 14.85 -13.44 -3.20
CA ARG A 252 15.61 -13.01 -2.03
C ARG A 252 15.87 -14.16 -1.07
N HIS A 253 14.87 -15.01 -0.84
CA HIS A 253 15.01 -16.20 0.02
C HIS A 253 16.04 -17.17 -0.55
N GLU A 254 15.95 -17.51 -1.84
CA GLU A 254 16.93 -18.39 -2.51
C GLU A 254 18.35 -17.82 -2.45
N ARG A 255 18.51 -16.54 -2.75
CA ARG A 255 19.80 -15.85 -2.68
C ARG A 255 20.39 -15.93 -1.27
N ARG A 256 19.56 -15.74 -0.25
CA ARG A 256 19.98 -15.81 1.13
C ARG A 256 20.44 -17.21 1.53
N GLU A 257 19.70 -18.25 1.14
CA GLU A 257 20.13 -19.63 1.39
C GLU A 257 21.52 -19.90 0.81
N GLN A 258 21.76 -19.40 -0.41
CA GLN A 258 23.09 -19.49 -1.03
C GLN A 258 24.16 -18.71 -0.24
N GLN A 259 23.83 -17.50 0.26
CA GLN A 259 24.75 -16.70 1.08
C GLN A 259 25.06 -17.38 2.42
N VAL A 260 24.07 -17.97 3.08
CA VAL A 260 24.26 -18.70 4.34
C VAL A 260 25.16 -19.91 4.11
N ALA A 261 24.91 -20.70 3.07
CA ALA A 261 25.75 -21.84 2.72
C ALA A 261 27.19 -21.42 2.39
N ALA A 262 27.36 -20.32 1.65
CA ALA A 262 28.69 -19.76 1.35
C ALA A 262 29.42 -19.29 2.62
N TYR A 263 28.71 -18.63 3.54
CA TYR A 263 29.25 -18.18 4.82
C TYR A 263 29.69 -19.36 5.69
N GLU A 264 28.84 -20.38 5.85
CA GLU A 264 29.19 -21.58 6.61
C GLU A 264 30.44 -22.28 6.05
N ASN A 265 30.53 -22.36 4.72
CA ASN A 265 31.72 -22.95 4.08
C ASN A 265 32.97 -22.08 4.32
N GLN A 266 32.83 -20.75 4.27
CA GLN A 266 33.90 -19.80 4.56
C GLN A 266 34.34 -19.94 6.04
N GLN A 267 33.39 -19.99 6.99
CA GLN A 267 33.69 -20.16 8.42
C GLN A 267 34.43 -21.46 8.69
N ARG A 268 33.99 -22.58 8.12
CA ARG A 268 34.71 -23.86 8.22
C ARG A 268 36.14 -23.80 7.67
N LEU A 269 36.37 -23.03 6.61
CA LEU A 269 37.70 -22.81 6.03
C LEU A 269 38.57 -21.98 6.98
N ILE A 270 37.99 -20.90 7.54
CA ILE A 270 38.66 -20.02 8.51
C ILE A 270 39.04 -20.84 9.75
N GLU A 271 38.10 -21.56 10.37
CA GLU A 271 38.34 -22.41 11.55
C GLU A 271 39.46 -23.43 11.33
N LYS A 272 39.42 -24.19 10.22
CA LYS A 272 40.47 -25.15 9.88
C LYS A 272 41.82 -24.46 9.67
N THR A 273 41.83 -23.25 9.15
CA THR A 273 43.09 -22.51 8.93
C THR A 273 43.63 -21.95 10.24
N GLU A 274 42.77 -21.48 11.13
CA GLU A 274 43.12 -21.03 12.47
C GLU A 274 43.63 -22.20 13.34
N GLU A 275 42.95 -23.35 13.33
CA GLU A 275 43.42 -24.57 13.99
C GLU A 275 44.81 -25.00 13.51
N PHE A 276 45.07 -24.92 12.19
CA PHE A 276 46.37 -25.22 11.62
C PHE A 276 47.44 -24.24 12.14
N ILE A 277 47.11 -22.92 12.14
CA ILE A 277 48.01 -21.87 12.63
C ILE A 277 48.34 -22.12 14.12
N GLU A 278 47.35 -22.39 14.96
CA GLU A 278 47.52 -22.60 16.40
C GLU A 278 48.34 -23.83 16.69
N ARG A 279 48.08 -24.98 15.99
CA ARG A 279 48.79 -26.23 16.15
C ARG A 279 50.27 -26.17 15.79
N PHE A 280 50.61 -25.32 14.77
CA PHE A 280 51.95 -25.29 14.22
C PHE A 280 52.71 -23.98 14.51
N ARG A 281 52.12 -23.03 15.23
CA ARG A 281 52.67 -21.70 15.55
C ARG A 281 54.07 -21.73 16.15
N TYR A 282 54.34 -22.72 16.97
CA TYR A 282 55.62 -22.85 17.71
C TYR A 282 56.62 -23.81 17.06
N LYS A 283 56.31 -24.40 15.90
CA LYS A 283 57.23 -25.33 15.20
C LYS A 283 58.05 -24.58 14.16
N ALA A 284 59.36 -24.43 14.39
CA ALA A 284 60.27 -23.71 13.51
C ALA A 284 60.25 -24.22 12.05
N THR A 285 60.12 -25.54 11.82
CA THR A 285 60.05 -26.18 10.50
C THR A 285 58.78 -25.82 9.70
N LYS A 286 57.77 -25.30 10.34
CA LYS A 286 56.48 -24.90 9.72
C LYS A 286 56.23 -23.40 9.66
N SER A 287 57.19 -22.57 10.12
CA SER A 287 57.03 -21.11 10.23
C SER A 287 56.58 -20.45 8.91
N ASN A 288 57.20 -20.80 7.80
CA ASN A 288 56.83 -20.23 6.48
C ASN A 288 55.40 -20.62 6.06
N GLN A 289 54.97 -21.83 6.37
CA GLN A 289 53.60 -22.28 6.05
C GLN A 289 52.56 -21.58 6.94
N VAL A 290 52.86 -21.37 8.22
CA VAL A 290 52.01 -20.62 9.16
C VAL A 290 51.87 -19.17 8.71
N GLN A 291 52.96 -18.49 8.36
CA GLN A 291 52.92 -17.13 7.86
C GLN A 291 52.11 -16.99 6.55
N SER A 292 52.28 -17.96 5.64
CA SER A 292 51.48 -17.98 4.40
C SER A 292 49.97 -18.11 4.70
N ARG A 293 49.59 -18.96 5.67
CA ARG A 293 48.19 -19.14 6.08
C ARG A 293 47.62 -17.90 6.79
N ILE A 294 48.38 -17.21 7.62
CA ILE A 294 47.99 -15.94 8.23
C ILE A 294 47.69 -14.91 7.14
N LYS A 295 48.60 -14.74 6.17
CA LYS A 295 48.40 -13.83 5.03
C LYS A 295 47.20 -14.21 4.17
N GLN A 296 46.87 -15.50 4.05
CA GLN A 296 45.65 -15.96 3.39
C GLN A 296 44.40 -15.53 4.16
N LEU A 297 44.38 -15.71 5.51
CA LEU A 297 43.26 -15.27 6.36
C LEU A 297 43.03 -13.75 6.30
N GLU A 298 44.11 -12.96 6.31
CA GLU A 298 44.05 -11.51 6.22
C GLU A 298 43.47 -11.01 4.87
N LYS A 299 43.61 -11.80 3.81
CA LYS A 299 43.08 -11.49 2.47
C LYS A 299 41.66 -11.98 2.21
N ILE A 300 41.08 -12.75 3.13
CA ILE A 300 39.73 -13.26 2.98
C ILE A 300 38.73 -12.12 3.26
N ASP A 301 38.01 -11.69 2.23
CA ASP A 301 36.84 -10.84 2.40
C ASP A 301 35.76 -11.64 3.13
N ARG A 302 35.47 -11.24 4.37
CA ARG A 302 34.48 -11.94 5.20
C ARG A 302 33.08 -11.69 4.65
N ILE A 303 32.35 -12.75 4.38
CA ILE A 303 30.95 -12.67 3.96
C ILE A 303 30.14 -12.17 5.15
N VAL A 304 29.48 -11.03 4.96
CA VAL A 304 28.53 -10.48 5.94
C VAL A 304 27.14 -10.97 5.54
N ILE A 305 26.49 -11.70 6.43
CA ILE A 305 25.10 -12.11 6.24
C ILE A 305 24.22 -11.07 6.89
N ASP A 306 23.13 -10.69 6.21
CA ASP A 306 22.08 -9.92 6.85
C ASP A 306 21.39 -10.80 7.90
N ASP A 307 21.41 -10.31 9.15
CA ASP A 307 20.67 -10.99 10.22
C ASP A 307 19.20 -11.11 9.85
N GLU A 308 18.78 -12.30 9.51
CA GLU A 308 17.37 -12.61 9.50
C GLU A 308 16.93 -12.77 10.94
N ASP A 309 16.03 -11.90 11.33
CA ASP A 309 15.34 -12.08 12.58
C ASP A 309 14.37 -13.27 12.44
N THR A 310 14.91 -14.46 12.49
CA THR A 310 14.18 -15.72 12.53
C THR A 310 13.51 -15.95 13.90
N ALA A 311 13.50 -14.95 14.77
CA ALA A 311 12.70 -15.01 15.99
C ALA A 311 11.23 -15.20 15.57
N ALA A 312 10.90 -16.45 15.22
CA ALA A 312 9.53 -16.91 15.12
C ALA A 312 8.89 -16.60 16.47
N LEU A 313 8.01 -15.62 16.49
CA LEU A 313 7.33 -15.20 17.69
C LEU A 313 6.39 -16.32 18.11
N ASN A 314 6.87 -17.21 18.96
CA ASN A 314 6.00 -18.06 19.79
C ASN A 314 5.48 -17.24 20.99
N MET A 315 5.10 -15.97 20.71
CA MET A 315 4.55 -15.12 21.75
C MET A 315 3.09 -15.49 21.95
N LYS A 316 2.78 -15.95 23.15
CA LYS A 316 1.40 -16.20 23.60
C LYS A 316 0.97 -15.03 24.47
N PHE A 317 -0.24 -14.54 24.23
CA PHE A 317 -0.87 -13.62 25.19
C PHE A 317 -1.02 -14.29 26.55
N PRO A 318 -0.91 -13.53 27.65
CA PRO A 318 -1.21 -14.08 28.97
C PRO A 318 -2.67 -14.53 29.00
N PRO A 319 -2.99 -15.64 29.68
CA PRO A 319 -4.37 -16.12 29.77
C PRO A 319 -5.25 -15.06 30.43
N ALA A 320 -6.27 -14.63 29.71
CA ALA A 320 -7.22 -13.64 30.21
C ALA A 320 -8.44 -14.31 30.89
N PRO A 321 -9.10 -13.66 31.87
CA PRO A 321 -10.36 -14.13 32.43
C PRO A 321 -11.39 -14.31 31.33
N ARG A 322 -12.19 -15.37 31.41
CA ARG A 322 -13.26 -15.63 30.45
C ARG A 322 -14.36 -14.57 30.55
N SER A 323 -14.65 -13.86 29.48
CA SER A 323 -15.76 -12.91 29.34
C SER A 323 -17.12 -13.62 29.22
N GLY A 324 -18.21 -12.88 29.34
CA GLY A 324 -19.55 -13.32 28.93
C GLY A 324 -19.61 -13.67 27.45
N GLN A 325 -20.74 -14.21 26.97
CA GLN A 325 -20.91 -14.55 25.54
C GLN A 325 -20.95 -13.29 24.68
N VAL A 326 -21.72 -12.29 25.06
CA VAL A 326 -21.76 -10.98 24.43
C VAL A 326 -20.67 -10.12 25.05
N VAL A 327 -19.75 -9.62 24.24
CA VAL A 327 -18.62 -8.78 24.68
C VAL A 327 -18.92 -7.30 24.50
N LEU A 328 -19.55 -6.93 23.38
CA LEU A 328 -19.99 -5.55 23.11
C LEU A 328 -21.38 -5.57 22.46
N LEU A 329 -22.28 -4.77 23.00
CA LEU A 329 -23.59 -4.51 22.41
C LEU A 329 -23.79 -3.01 22.30
N ALA A 330 -24.01 -2.52 21.10
CA ALA A 330 -24.42 -1.16 20.81
C ALA A 330 -25.75 -1.20 20.06
N LYS A 331 -26.75 -0.45 20.52
CA LYS A 331 -28.08 -0.38 19.91
C LYS A 331 -28.46 1.07 19.66
N ASP A 332 -28.84 1.36 18.41
CA ASP A 332 -29.38 2.63 17.95
C ASP A 332 -28.53 3.84 18.38
N VAL A 333 -27.21 3.64 18.36
CA VAL A 333 -26.25 4.64 18.83
C VAL A 333 -26.16 5.80 17.86
N LYS A 334 -26.28 7.02 18.41
CA LYS A 334 -26.12 8.28 17.69
C LYS A 334 -24.95 9.07 18.25
N LYS A 335 -24.10 9.58 17.34
CA LYS A 335 -23.03 10.50 17.66
C LYS A 335 -23.02 11.69 16.72
N GLN A 336 -22.90 12.91 17.30
CA GLN A 336 -22.79 14.15 16.56
C GLN A 336 -21.79 15.12 17.21
N TYR A 337 -21.22 16.01 16.42
CA TYR A 337 -20.39 17.11 16.87
C TYR A 337 -21.02 18.41 16.39
N GLY A 338 -21.62 19.17 17.31
CA GLY A 338 -22.43 20.33 16.94
C GLY A 338 -23.59 19.95 16.02
N ALA A 339 -23.67 20.51 14.84
CA ALA A 339 -24.69 20.17 13.83
C ALA A 339 -24.31 18.97 12.94
N HIS A 340 -23.05 18.51 12.98
CA HIS A 340 -22.57 17.42 12.13
C HIS A 340 -22.85 16.06 12.76
N VAL A 341 -23.74 15.28 12.13
CA VAL A 341 -24.04 13.90 12.54
C VAL A 341 -22.97 12.98 11.95
N ILE A 342 -22.26 12.25 12.80
CA ILE A 342 -21.23 11.27 12.40
C ILE A 342 -21.90 9.96 12.00
N PHE A 343 -22.74 9.41 12.87
CA PHE A 343 -23.60 8.26 12.58
C PHE A 343 -24.85 8.29 13.44
N GLN A 344 -25.88 7.63 12.93
CA GLN A 344 -27.15 7.42 13.65
C GLN A 344 -27.62 5.98 13.43
N ASP A 345 -28.42 5.49 14.39
CA ASP A 345 -28.99 4.14 14.41
C ASP A 345 -27.91 3.05 14.22
N ALA A 346 -26.72 3.29 14.78
CA ALA A 346 -25.62 2.36 14.69
C ALA A 346 -25.86 1.15 15.61
N ASN A 347 -25.89 -0.04 15.02
CA ASN A 347 -26.09 -1.29 15.71
C ASN A 347 -24.87 -2.20 15.54
N ILE A 348 -24.25 -2.60 16.69
CA ILE A 348 -23.05 -3.44 16.70
C ILE A 348 -23.26 -4.53 17.75
N HIS A 349 -23.00 -5.77 17.36
CA HIS A 349 -23.07 -6.92 18.25
C HIS A 349 -21.81 -7.77 18.06
N ILE A 350 -21.01 -7.89 19.12
CA ILE A 350 -19.75 -8.64 19.12
C ILE A 350 -19.79 -9.71 20.20
N GLU A 351 -19.57 -10.95 19.78
CA GLU A 351 -19.50 -12.10 20.68
C GLU A 351 -18.05 -12.42 21.06
N ARG A 352 -17.91 -13.23 22.11
CA ARG A 352 -16.60 -13.68 22.59
C ARG A 352 -15.87 -14.50 21.54
N GLY A 353 -14.59 -14.16 21.31
CA GLY A 353 -13.70 -14.81 20.35
C GLY A 353 -13.87 -14.32 18.92
N GLU A 354 -14.83 -13.43 18.65
CA GLU A 354 -14.94 -12.80 17.33
C GLU A 354 -13.77 -11.85 17.08
N LYS A 355 -13.29 -11.83 15.82
CA LYS A 355 -12.30 -10.88 15.33
C LYS A 355 -12.97 -10.00 14.28
N VAL A 356 -13.17 -8.74 14.64
CA VAL A 356 -14.04 -7.80 13.95
C VAL A 356 -13.23 -6.60 13.47
N ALA A 357 -13.46 -6.16 12.22
CA ALA A 357 -12.90 -4.92 11.69
C ALA A 357 -13.96 -3.83 11.53
N PHE A 358 -13.56 -2.58 11.84
CA PHE A 358 -14.28 -1.38 11.43
C PHE A 358 -13.62 -0.81 10.19
N VAL A 359 -14.37 -0.70 9.09
CA VAL A 359 -13.91 -0.27 7.78
C VAL A 359 -14.78 0.88 7.27
N GLY A 360 -14.24 1.76 6.45
CA GLY A 360 -14.96 2.90 5.89
C GLY A 360 -13.99 4.05 5.59
N ARG A 361 -14.49 5.10 4.95
CA ARG A 361 -13.70 6.29 4.62
C ARG A 361 -13.21 7.01 5.87
N ASN A 362 -12.19 7.84 5.70
CA ASN A 362 -11.72 8.69 6.79
C ASN A 362 -12.79 9.73 7.14
N GLY A 363 -13.01 9.93 8.46
CA GLY A 363 -14.05 10.83 8.96
C GLY A 363 -15.43 10.20 9.16
N GLU A 364 -15.68 8.96 8.72
CA GLU A 364 -17.00 8.29 8.87
C GLU A 364 -17.27 7.73 10.29
N GLY A 365 -16.37 8.01 11.26
CA GLY A 365 -16.63 7.73 12.68
C GLY A 365 -16.12 6.40 13.21
N LYS A 366 -15.22 5.68 12.52
CA LYS A 366 -14.62 4.41 12.98
C LYS A 366 -13.96 4.53 14.36
N THR A 367 -12.98 5.42 14.49
CA THR A 367 -12.28 5.74 15.74
C THR A 367 -13.25 6.26 16.80
N THR A 368 -14.24 7.07 16.40
CA THR A 368 -15.28 7.60 17.28
C THR A 368 -16.10 6.46 17.92
N MET A 369 -16.57 5.51 17.12
CA MET A 369 -17.30 4.33 17.61
C MET A 369 -16.40 3.43 18.46
N LEU A 370 -15.14 3.24 18.09
CA LEU A 370 -14.18 2.47 18.89
C LEU A 370 -14.01 3.09 20.29
N ARG A 371 -13.84 4.42 20.38
CA ARG A 371 -13.73 5.14 21.65
C ARG A 371 -15.01 5.10 22.48
N ILE A 372 -16.18 5.10 21.84
CA ILE A 372 -17.47 4.89 22.52
C ILE A 372 -17.53 3.45 23.07
N ALA A 373 -17.12 2.46 22.26
CA ALA A 373 -17.12 1.04 22.65
C ALA A 373 -16.23 0.75 23.87
N VAL A 374 -15.10 1.47 24.00
CA VAL A 374 -14.20 1.36 25.18
C VAL A 374 -14.55 2.33 26.31
N ASN A 375 -15.66 3.05 26.21
CA ASN A 375 -16.18 4.00 27.21
C ASN A 375 -15.27 5.23 27.44
N GLU A 376 -14.52 5.64 26.42
CA GLU A 376 -13.71 6.89 26.45
C GLU A 376 -14.45 8.10 25.92
N LEU A 377 -15.55 7.90 25.18
CA LEU A 377 -16.29 8.98 24.54
C LEU A 377 -17.79 8.82 24.78
N ASN A 378 -18.47 9.91 25.14
CA ASN A 378 -19.91 9.95 25.32
C ASN A 378 -20.63 10.01 23.94
N TYR A 379 -21.90 9.57 23.95
CA TYR A 379 -22.79 9.56 22.79
C TYR A 379 -24.13 10.22 23.14
N GLU A 380 -24.90 10.66 22.15
CA GLU A 380 -26.10 11.47 22.34
C GLU A 380 -27.36 10.62 22.52
N ALA A 381 -27.46 9.45 21.87
CA ALA A 381 -28.62 8.56 21.97
C ALA A 381 -28.20 7.11 21.73
N GLY A 382 -29.07 6.19 22.14
CA GLY A 382 -28.85 4.75 22.03
C GLY A 382 -28.32 4.14 23.33
N GLU A 383 -27.83 2.92 23.24
CA GLU A 383 -27.29 2.16 24.37
C GLU A 383 -26.00 1.44 23.96
N VAL A 384 -24.93 1.60 24.74
CA VAL A 384 -23.69 0.82 24.59
C VAL A 384 -23.38 0.11 25.89
N LYS A 385 -23.21 -1.22 25.82
CA LYS A 385 -22.92 -2.07 26.97
C LYS A 385 -21.73 -3.00 26.66
N LEU A 386 -20.73 -2.95 27.53
CA LEU A 386 -19.74 -4.02 27.63
C LEU A 386 -20.34 -5.20 28.40
N GLY A 387 -20.03 -6.41 27.95
CA GLY A 387 -20.48 -7.64 28.57
C GLY A 387 -19.90 -7.88 29.96
N HIS A 388 -20.41 -8.92 30.63
CA HIS A 388 -19.91 -9.30 31.92
C HIS A 388 -18.45 -9.74 31.88
N ASN A 389 -17.64 -9.28 32.83
CA ASN A 389 -16.25 -9.61 33.00
C ASN A 389 -15.37 -9.29 31.75
N VAL A 390 -15.71 -8.23 31.03
CA VAL A 390 -14.90 -7.74 29.90
C VAL A 390 -13.78 -6.84 30.41
N ASN A 391 -12.54 -7.26 30.17
CA ASN A 391 -11.34 -6.47 30.44
C ASN A 391 -10.76 -5.96 29.11
N VAL A 392 -10.79 -4.64 28.91
CA VAL A 392 -10.47 -3.99 27.64
C VAL A 392 -9.02 -3.53 27.61
N GLY A 393 -8.29 -3.99 26.59
CA GLY A 393 -7.01 -3.39 26.20
C GLY A 393 -7.22 -2.49 25.00
N TYR A 394 -6.95 -1.20 25.15
CA TYR A 394 -7.15 -0.23 24.08
C TYR A 394 -5.80 0.29 23.57
N PHE A 395 -5.60 0.27 22.26
CA PHE A 395 -4.49 0.87 21.55
C PHE A 395 -5.00 2.05 20.73
N ALA A 396 -4.74 3.26 21.22
CA ALA A 396 -5.14 4.50 20.55
C ALA A 396 -4.13 4.91 19.46
N GLN A 397 -4.58 5.65 18.48
CA GLN A 397 -3.76 6.14 17.37
C GLN A 397 -2.54 6.97 17.82
N ASN A 398 -2.61 7.69 18.96
CA ASN A 398 -1.54 8.51 19.53
C ASN A 398 -1.02 7.95 20.88
N GLN A 399 -1.03 6.63 21.05
CA GLN A 399 -0.65 6.03 22.34
C GLN A 399 0.83 6.17 22.68
N ASP A 400 1.68 6.43 21.69
CA ASP A 400 3.10 6.77 21.84
C ASP A 400 3.33 8.09 22.61
N GLU A 401 2.35 9.00 22.64
CA GLU A 401 2.41 10.25 23.45
C GLU A 401 2.16 10.02 24.95
N ILE A 402 1.57 8.88 25.34
CA ILE A 402 1.16 8.57 26.72
C ILE A 402 2.28 7.82 27.48
N MET A 403 3.34 7.41 26.83
CA MET A 403 4.45 6.69 27.47
C MET A 403 5.38 7.63 28.24
N ASP A 404 5.92 7.12 29.36
CA ASP A 404 6.96 7.83 30.12
C ASP A 404 8.23 7.96 29.30
N THR A 405 8.46 9.13 28.72
CA THR A 405 9.59 9.41 27.82
C THR A 405 10.96 9.28 28.49
N LYS A 406 11.02 9.31 29.83
CA LYS A 406 12.27 9.21 30.61
C LYS A 406 12.68 7.76 30.90
N ALA A 407 11.72 6.84 30.87
CA ALA A 407 11.95 5.41 31.09
C ALA A 407 12.72 4.79 29.92
N THR A 408 13.46 3.71 30.17
CA THR A 408 14.03 2.88 29.12
C THR A 408 12.97 1.95 28.51
N VAL A 409 13.29 1.38 27.36
CA VAL A 409 12.44 0.39 26.69
C VAL A 409 12.16 -0.79 27.64
N LEU A 410 13.19 -1.32 28.30
CA LEU A 410 13.04 -2.41 29.27
C LEU A 410 12.21 -2.02 30.48
N GLU A 411 12.50 -0.86 31.11
CA GLU A 411 11.73 -0.37 32.26
C GLU A 411 10.25 -0.19 31.95
N THR A 412 9.92 0.25 30.73
CA THR A 412 8.53 0.44 30.29
C THR A 412 7.75 -0.88 30.33
N LEU A 413 8.36 -1.99 29.93
CA LEU A 413 7.75 -3.31 29.99
C LEU A 413 7.81 -3.93 31.40
N ASP A 414 8.91 -3.74 32.13
CA ASP A 414 9.09 -4.29 33.46
C ASP A 414 8.04 -3.79 34.48
N ARG A 415 7.61 -2.53 34.33
CA ARG A 415 6.54 -1.93 35.15
C ARG A 415 5.15 -2.60 34.98
N VAL A 416 4.91 -3.27 33.86
CA VAL A 416 3.60 -3.89 33.56
C VAL A 416 3.67 -5.42 33.57
N ALA A 417 4.89 -5.99 33.52
CA ALA A 417 5.07 -7.43 33.50
C ALA A 417 4.82 -8.06 34.87
N VAL A 418 4.01 -9.13 34.89
CA VAL A 418 3.64 -9.86 36.10
C VAL A 418 4.08 -11.32 35.99
N GLY A 419 4.62 -11.87 37.08
CA GLY A 419 4.98 -13.28 37.19
C GLY A 419 6.12 -13.71 36.24
N ASP A 420 5.99 -14.90 35.66
CA ASP A 420 7.03 -15.54 34.81
C ASP A 420 7.33 -14.76 33.51
N ILE A 421 6.43 -13.87 33.09
CA ILE A 421 6.62 -13.02 31.91
C ILE A 421 7.82 -12.09 32.10
N ARG A 422 8.10 -11.68 33.34
CA ARG A 422 9.21 -10.79 33.67
C ARG A 422 10.58 -11.38 33.29
N THR A 423 10.72 -12.70 33.35
CA THR A 423 11.97 -13.38 32.95
C THR A 423 12.16 -13.43 31.44
N LYS A 424 11.09 -13.23 30.64
CA LYS A 424 11.08 -13.30 29.19
C LYS A 424 11.02 -11.94 28.49
N LEU A 425 11.13 -10.82 29.25
CA LEU A 425 11.00 -9.48 28.68
C LEU A 425 11.99 -9.19 27.55
N ARG A 426 13.23 -9.66 27.65
CA ARG A 426 14.24 -9.47 26.58
C ARG A 426 13.89 -10.26 25.32
N ASP A 427 13.30 -11.45 25.46
CA ASP A 427 12.84 -12.27 24.33
C ASP A 427 11.65 -11.58 23.65
N ILE A 428 10.71 -11.02 24.43
CA ILE A 428 9.57 -10.27 23.94
C ILE A 428 10.05 -9.01 23.21
N LEU A 429 10.97 -8.25 23.80
CA LEU A 429 11.57 -7.09 23.16
C LEU A 429 12.30 -7.45 21.87
N GLY A 430 13.08 -8.55 21.90
CA GLY A 430 13.74 -9.09 20.71
C GLY A 430 12.76 -9.43 19.59
N ALA A 431 11.59 -9.94 19.97
CA ALA A 431 10.50 -10.23 19.06
C ALA A 431 9.90 -8.99 18.41
N PHE A 432 9.82 -7.87 19.15
CA PHE A 432 9.44 -6.56 18.64
C PHE A 432 10.62 -5.76 18.04
N LEU A 433 11.72 -6.47 17.71
CA LEU A 433 12.89 -5.91 17.05
C LEU A 433 13.71 -4.92 17.91
N PHE A 434 13.61 -5.00 19.24
CA PHE A 434 14.51 -4.29 20.15
C PHE A 434 15.64 -5.24 20.58
N ARG A 435 16.88 -5.02 20.14
CA ARG A 435 18.01 -5.90 20.36
C ARG A 435 19.22 -5.17 20.92
N GLY A 436 20.07 -5.90 21.62
CA GLY A 436 21.32 -5.37 22.16
C GLY A 436 21.08 -4.09 22.97
N GLU A 437 21.71 -3.00 22.54
CA GLU A 437 21.64 -1.68 23.20
C GLU A 437 20.27 -0.99 23.05
N ASP A 438 19.42 -1.40 22.11
CA ASP A 438 18.09 -0.79 21.92
C ASP A 438 17.20 -0.95 23.16
N VAL A 439 17.42 -2.03 23.92
CA VAL A 439 16.65 -2.35 25.13
C VAL A 439 16.86 -1.30 26.24
N ASP A 440 18.05 -0.70 26.27
CA ASP A 440 18.44 0.30 27.29
C ASP A 440 18.25 1.75 26.80
N LYS A 441 17.81 1.95 25.52
CA LYS A 441 17.46 3.29 25.01
C LYS A 441 16.26 3.86 25.76
N LYS A 442 16.26 5.17 25.95
CA LYS A 442 15.12 5.91 26.51
C LYS A 442 14.01 6.03 25.45
N VAL A 443 12.76 5.98 25.89
CA VAL A 443 11.58 6.13 25.01
C VAL A 443 11.62 7.43 24.20
N GLN A 444 12.16 8.50 24.74
CA GLN A 444 12.27 9.80 24.04
C GLN A 444 13.13 9.77 22.76
N VAL A 445 14.11 8.88 22.66
CA VAL A 445 15.01 8.79 21.48
C VAL A 445 14.50 7.80 20.42
N LEU A 446 13.40 7.10 20.70
CA LEU A 446 12.79 6.16 19.78
C LEU A 446 12.08 6.89 18.64
N SER A 447 12.14 6.33 17.44
CA SER A 447 11.30 6.74 16.32
C SER A 447 9.81 6.44 16.59
N GLY A 448 8.89 7.07 15.84
CA GLY A 448 7.45 6.81 15.98
C GLY A 448 7.12 5.32 15.85
N GLY A 449 7.67 4.64 14.83
CA GLY A 449 7.46 3.19 14.65
C GLY A 449 8.01 2.33 15.78
N GLU A 450 9.15 2.70 16.38
CA GLU A 450 9.69 2.00 17.57
C GLU A 450 8.79 2.22 18.79
N ARG A 451 8.29 3.43 18.99
CA ARG A 451 7.33 3.71 20.08
C ARG A 451 6.05 2.91 19.92
N SER A 452 5.47 2.86 18.73
CA SER A 452 4.28 2.05 18.44
C SER A 452 4.52 0.56 18.72
N ARG A 453 5.68 -0.01 18.32
CA ARG A 453 6.03 -1.39 18.65
C ARG A 453 6.16 -1.62 20.15
N LEU A 454 6.78 -0.69 20.88
CA LEU A 454 6.89 -0.77 22.34
C LEU A 454 5.53 -0.70 23.05
N ALA A 455 4.65 0.20 22.61
CA ALA A 455 3.29 0.32 23.11
C ALA A 455 2.48 -0.98 22.88
N MET A 456 2.62 -1.58 21.71
CA MET A 456 2.00 -2.86 21.38
C MET A 456 2.54 -3.99 22.26
N ALA A 457 3.87 -4.07 22.44
CA ALA A 457 4.49 -5.04 23.34
C ALA A 457 3.96 -4.90 24.78
N LYS A 458 3.82 -3.66 25.27
CA LYS A 458 3.24 -3.35 26.59
C LYS A 458 1.79 -3.83 26.70
N LEU A 459 0.98 -3.60 25.68
CA LEU A 459 -0.44 -4.04 25.66
C LEU A 459 -0.53 -5.58 25.72
N MET A 460 0.32 -6.28 24.99
CA MET A 460 0.32 -7.74 24.91
C MET A 460 0.76 -8.45 26.19
N LEU A 461 1.39 -7.73 27.13
CA LEU A 461 1.79 -8.28 28.43
C LEU A 461 0.65 -8.36 29.46
N GLN A 462 -0.52 -7.79 29.15
CA GLN A 462 -1.64 -7.74 30.08
C GLN A 462 -2.76 -8.73 29.69
N PRO A 463 -3.47 -9.31 30.67
CA PRO A 463 -4.50 -10.33 30.42
C PRO A 463 -5.82 -9.71 30.00
N TYR A 464 -5.86 -9.04 28.85
CA TYR A 464 -7.08 -8.50 28.27
C TYR A 464 -7.87 -9.59 27.55
N ASN A 465 -9.22 -9.55 27.62
CA ASN A 465 -10.08 -10.46 26.86
C ASN A 465 -10.85 -9.77 25.73
N LEU A 466 -10.76 -8.43 25.65
CA LEU A 466 -11.12 -7.62 24.48
C LEU A 466 -9.93 -6.71 24.13
N LEU A 467 -9.41 -6.83 22.93
CA LEU A 467 -8.44 -5.91 22.37
C LEU A 467 -9.15 -4.98 21.39
N ALA A 468 -9.06 -3.68 21.61
CA ALA A 468 -9.55 -2.63 20.73
C ALA A 468 -8.34 -1.88 20.18
N LEU A 469 -8.09 -2.00 18.86
CA LEU A 469 -6.89 -1.47 18.19
C LEU A 469 -7.31 -0.43 17.16
N ASP A 470 -6.78 0.80 17.27
CA ASP A 470 -7.01 1.89 16.32
C ASP A 470 -5.76 2.14 15.49
N GLU A 471 -5.82 1.77 14.20
CA GLU A 471 -4.74 1.86 13.21
C GLU A 471 -3.38 1.31 13.73
N PRO A 472 -3.32 0.06 14.22
CA PRO A 472 -2.13 -0.48 14.87
C PRO A 472 -0.96 -0.68 13.92
N THR A 473 -1.19 -0.68 12.61
CA THR A 473 -0.18 -0.88 11.57
C THR A 473 0.48 0.40 11.09
N ASN A 474 -0.01 1.58 11.50
CA ASN A 474 0.55 2.86 11.10
C ASN A 474 2.01 2.99 11.55
N HIS A 475 2.87 3.47 10.65
CA HIS A 475 4.32 3.62 10.86
C HIS A 475 5.08 2.31 11.13
N MET A 476 4.44 1.14 10.99
CA MET A 476 5.11 -0.15 11.09
C MET A 476 5.66 -0.59 9.74
N ASP A 477 6.88 -1.12 9.74
CA ASP A 477 7.42 -1.81 8.57
C ASP A 477 6.69 -3.14 8.33
N MET A 478 6.81 -3.69 7.12
CA MET A 478 6.13 -4.93 6.70
C MET A 478 6.37 -6.08 7.67
N ARG A 479 7.56 -6.16 8.21
CA ARG A 479 7.98 -7.22 9.13
C ARG A 479 7.30 -7.10 10.50
N SER A 480 7.27 -5.88 11.05
CA SER A 480 6.56 -5.60 12.31
C SER A 480 5.07 -5.88 12.17
N LYS A 481 4.47 -5.57 11.01
CA LYS A 481 3.08 -5.92 10.68
C LYS A 481 2.84 -7.44 10.69
N ASP A 482 3.74 -8.22 10.07
CA ASP A 482 3.63 -9.70 10.06
C ASP A 482 3.70 -10.29 11.47
N ILE A 483 4.61 -9.78 12.29
CA ILE A 483 4.76 -10.19 13.68
C ILE A 483 3.47 -9.91 14.47
N LEU A 484 2.95 -8.68 14.35
CA LEU A 484 1.70 -8.29 15.00
C LEU A 484 0.52 -9.15 14.52
N LYS A 485 0.38 -9.34 13.21
CA LYS A 485 -0.68 -10.17 12.62
C LYS A 485 -0.65 -11.59 13.16
N ARG A 486 0.51 -12.25 13.18
CA ARG A 486 0.68 -13.60 13.73
C ARG A 486 0.31 -13.67 15.20
N ALA A 487 0.74 -12.70 16.00
CA ALA A 487 0.39 -12.62 17.41
C ALA A 487 -1.13 -12.48 17.61
N LEU A 488 -1.80 -11.59 16.87
CA LEU A 488 -3.24 -11.41 16.93
C LEU A 488 -4.03 -12.61 16.38
N MET A 489 -3.48 -13.35 15.41
CA MET A 489 -4.06 -14.61 14.96
C MET A 489 -4.06 -15.67 16.06
N ALA A 490 -3.00 -15.72 16.87
CA ALA A 490 -2.87 -16.64 18.01
C ALA A 490 -3.62 -16.17 19.27
N TYR A 491 -4.18 -14.97 19.28
CA TYR A 491 -4.93 -14.42 20.39
C TYR A 491 -6.32 -15.07 20.50
N ASP A 492 -6.63 -15.66 21.66
CA ASP A 492 -7.88 -16.39 21.93
C ASP A 492 -9.04 -15.48 22.37
N GLY A 493 -8.77 -14.20 22.66
CA GLY A 493 -9.77 -13.21 23.05
C GLY A 493 -10.53 -12.62 21.87
N THR A 494 -11.38 -11.66 22.17
CA THR A 494 -12.14 -10.88 21.19
C THR A 494 -11.27 -9.73 20.67
N LEU A 495 -11.27 -9.51 19.35
CA LEU A 495 -10.51 -8.44 18.69
C LEU A 495 -11.46 -7.49 17.98
N LEU A 496 -11.29 -6.20 18.22
CA LEU A 496 -11.92 -5.12 17.49
C LEU A 496 -10.81 -4.24 16.91
N VAL A 497 -10.73 -4.16 15.59
CA VAL A 497 -9.63 -3.43 14.90
C VAL A 497 -10.17 -2.43 13.91
N VAL A 498 -9.68 -1.21 13.96
CA VAL A 498 -9.77 -0.21 12.89
C VAL A 498 -8.48 -0.27 12.10
N SER A 499 -8.52 -0.56 10.83
CA SER A 499 -7.32 -0.53 9.97
C SER A 499 -7.67 -0.33 8.51
N HIS A 500 -6.79 0.34 7.79
CA HIS A 500 -6.82 0.51 6.35
C HIS A 500 -5.90 -0.46 5.61
N ASP A 501 -5.19 -1.30 6.34
CA ASP A 501 -4.26 -2.29 5.80
C ASP A 501 -5.00 -3.58 5.43
N ARG A 502 -5.25 -3.75 4.11
CA ARG A 502 -5.99 -4.91 3.56
C ARG A 502 -5.30 -6.23 3.88
N GLU A 503 -3.98 -6.29 3.74
CA GLU A 503 -3.18 -7.49 3.98
C GLU A 503 -3.15 -7.86 5.46
N PHE A 504 -3.09 -6.86 6.33
CA PHE A 504 -3.15 -7.08 7.78
C PHE A 504 -4.51 -7.67 8.20
N LEU A 505 -5.62 -7.15 7.64
CA LEU A 505 -6.97 -7.63 7.95
C LEU A 505 -7.28 -9.00 7.34
N ASP A 506 -6.66 -9.35 6.21
CA ASP A 506 -6.90 -10.60 5.49
C ASP A 506 -6.50 -11.81 6.34
N GLY A 507 -7.42 -12.79 6.48
CA GLY A 507 -7.25 -13.96 7.35
C GLY A 507 -7.25 -13.66 8.86
N LEU A 508 -7.24 -12.39 9.29
CA LEU A 508 -7.34 -12.00 10.70
C LEU A 508 -8.79 -11.83 11.13
N VAL A 509 -9.64 -11.19 10.31
CA VAL A 509 -11.02 -10.86 10.64
C VAL A 509 -12.00 -11.64 9.78
N HIS A 510 -13.17 -11.96 10.37
CA HIS A 510 -14.25 -12.70 9.71
C HIS A 510 -15.59 -11.95 9.73
N LYS A 511 -15.60 -10.77 10.33
CA LYS A 511 -16.78 -9.91 10.46
C LYS A 511 -16.34 -8.46 10.32
N ILE A 512 -17.07 -7.69 9.53
CA ILE A 512 -16.72 -6.31 9.19
C ILE A 512 -17.93 -5.43 9.45
N TYR A 513 -17.74 -4.30 10.13
CA TYR A 513 -18.71 -3.21 10.18
C TYR A 513 -18.23 -2.09 9.26
N GLU A 514 -19.03 -1.82 8.23
CA GLU A 514 -18.80 -0.73 7.28
C GLU A 514 -19.45 0.54 7.79
N PHE A 515 -18.65 1.60 7.93
CA PHE A 515 -19.10 2.95 8.26
C PHE A 515 -19.19 3.75 6.98
N ARG A 516 -20.41 4.18 6.61
CA ARG A 516 -20.67 4.91 5.39
C ARG A 516 -21.91 5.78 5.49
N ASP A 517 -21.77 7.06 5.07
CA ASP A 517 -22.87 8.02 4.98
C ASP A 517 -23.71 8.08 6.26
N GLY A 518 -23.05 8.07 7.42
CA GLY A 518 -23.66 8.12 8.73
C GLY A 518 -24.37 6.84 9.19
N LYS A 519 -24.18 5.72 8.49
CA LYS A 519 -24.76 4.41 8.82
C LYS A 519 -23.68 3.38 9.09
N VAL A 520 -24.02 2.36 9.89
CA VAL A 520 -23.14 1.22 10.18
C VAL A 520 -23.82 -0.04 9.67
N LYS A 521 -23.13 -0.79 8.79
CA LYS A 521 -23.65 -2.01 8.19
C LYS A 521 -22.73 -3.19 8.49
N GLU A 522 -23.30 -4.30 8.90
CA GLU A 522 -22.58 -5.55 9.15
C GLU A 522 -22.38 -6.34 7.86
N HIS A 523 -21.16 -6.85 7.67
CA HIS A 523 -20.78 -7.76 6.61
C HIS A 523 -20.05 -8.97 7.20
N LEU A 524 -20.52 -10.16 6.85
CA LEU A 524 -19.87 -11.43 7.19
C LEU A 524 -18.95 -11.84 6.04
N GLY A 525 -17.77 -12.36 6.37
CA GLY A 525 -16.74 -12.82 5.43
C GLY A 525 -15.40 -12.09 5.60
N SER A 526 -14.49 -12.38 4.69
CA SER A 526 -13.14 -11.80 4.66
C SER A 526 -13.16 -10.36 4.13
N ILE A 527 -12.04 -9.64 4.33
CA ILE A 527 -11.87 -8.30 3.74
C ILE A 527 -11.90 -8.35 2.20
N ASN A 528 -11.38 -9.40 1.58
CA ASN A 528 -11.38 -9.57 0.14
C ASN A 528 -12.81 -9.76 -0.41
N ASP A 529 -13.66 -10.54 0.28
CA ASP A 529 -15.07 -10.68 -0.09
C ASP A 529 -15.83 -9.35 0.01
N PHE A 530 -15.53 -8.57 1.04
CA PHE A 530 -16.09 -7.23 1.22
C PHE A 530 -15.70 -6.30 0.07
N LEU A 531 -14.41 -6.22 -0.27
CA LEU A 531 -13.89 -5.35 -1.34
C LEU A 531 -14.44 -5.75 -2.71
N HIS A 532 -14.54 -7.04 -3.00
CA HIS A 532 -15.12 -7.53 -4.26
C HIS A 532 -16.60 -7.14 -4.39
N ARG A 533 -17.40 -7.36 -3.35
CA ARG A 533 -18.81 -6.92 -3.32
C ARG A 533 -18.94 -5.41 -3.52
N ARG A 534 -18.05 -4.65 -2.90
CA ARG A 534 -18.02 -3.19 -2.99
C ARG A 534 -17.70 -2.69 -4.39
N LYS A 535 -16.73 -3.31 -5.06
CA LYS A 535 -16.41 -3.00 -6.46
C LYS A 535 -17.61 -3.23 -7.38
N LEU A 536 -18.34 -4.33 -7.19
CA LEU A 536 -19.56 -4.62 -7.94
C LEU A 536 -20.70 -3.63 -7.66
N GLU A 537 -20.86 -3.17 -6.41
CA GLU A 537 -21.86 -2.15 -6.06
C GLU A 537 -21.54 -0.81 -6.71
N ASN A 538 -20.28 -0.36 -6.68
CA ASN A 538 -19.83 0.87 -7.32
C ASN A 538 -20.06 0.85 -8.84
N LEU A 539 -19.76 -0.26 -9.51
CA LEU A 539 -20.04 -0.43 -10.94
C LEU A 539 -21.54 -0.30 -11.25
N LYS A 540 -22.39 -0.92 -10.46
CA LYS A 540 -23.87 -0.80 -10.60
C LYS A 540 -24.38 0.63 -10.32
N GLU A 541 -23.76 1.35 -9.39
CA GLU A 541 -24.11 2.76 -9.12
C GLU A 541 -23.71 3.67 -10.28
N ILE A 542 -22.57 3.42 -10.94
CA ILE A 542 -22.14 4.16 -12.13
C ILE A 542 -23.10 3.91 -13.29
N GLU A 543 -23.43 2.67 -13.59
CA GLU A 543 -24.41 2.29 -14.62
C GLU A 543 -25.78 2.94 -14.39
N ARG A 544 -26.26 2.97 -13.14
CA ARG A 544 -27.52 3.64 -12.79
C ARG A 544 -27.47 5.16 -12.97
N LYS A 545 -26.33 5.81 -12.64
CA LYS A 545 -26.16 7.25 -12.83
C LYS A 545 -26.11 7.61 -14.32
N GLU A 546 -25.46 6.82 -15.15
CA GLU A 546 -25.43 7.01 -16.60
C GLU A 546 -26.84 6.91 -17.21
N ILE A 547 -27.65 5.94 -16.76
CA ILE A 547 -29.05 5.78 -17.18
C ILE A 547 -29.89 7.00 -16.77
N VAL A 548 -29.72 7.53 -15.55
CA VAL A 548 -30.48 8.68 -15.04
C VAL A 548 -30.06 10.00 -15.71
N VAL A 549 -28.78 10.14 -16.07
CA VAL A 549 -28.29 11.32 -16.81
C VAL A 549 -28.79 11.29 -18.26
N ALA A 550 -28.90 10.10 -18.86
CA ALA A 550 -29.48 9.93 -20.20
C ALA A 550 -30.99 10.27 -20.25
N GLU A 551 -31.72 10.10 -19.12
CA GLU A 551 -33.14 10.43 -19.01
C GLU A 551 -33.45 11.92 -18.70
N LYS A 552 -32.44 12.70 -18.25
CA LYS A 552 -32.63 14.11 -17.80
C LYS A 552 -32.12 15.18 -18.75
N SER A 553 -31.58 14.87 -19.92
CA SER A 553 -31.18 15.91 -20.88
C SER A 553 -32.40 16.42 -21.70
N PRO A 554 -32.74 17.70 -21.66
CA PRO A 554 -33.82 18.25 -22.48
C PRO A 554 -33.38 18.29 -23.95
N GLU A 555 -34.34 17.95 -24.80
CA GLU A 555 -34.26 17.92 -26.25
C GLU A 555 -33.69 19.23 -26.86
N THR A 556 -32.57 19.12 -27.56
CA THR A 556 -32.27 20.00 -28.68
C THR A 556 -32.00 19.16 -29.92
N ASN A 557 -32.97 19.22 -30.80
CA ASN A 557 -33.09 18.55 -32.09
C ASN A 557 -31.95 18.93 -33.06
N LYS A 558 -31.34 17.97 -33.70
CA LYS A 558 -31.07 17.82 -35.13
C LYS A 558 -29.88 16.94 -35.57
N ASN A 559 -29.38 16.05 -34.71
CA ASN A 559 -28.42 15.02 -35.20
C ASN A 559 -28.80 13.59 -34.76
N SER A 560 -30.06 13.34 -34.46
CA SER A 560 -30.54 12.18 -33.71
C SER A 560 -30.74 10.86 -34.49
N GLU A 561 -30.71 10.87 -35.82
CA GLU A 561 -30.95 9.63 -36.58
C GLU A 561 -29.68 8.82 -36.82
N GLU A 562 -28.54 9.47 -36.99
CA GLU A 562 -27.27 8.81 -37.21
C GLU A 562 -26.68 8.27 -35.89
N GLU A 563 -26.77 9.04 -34.82
CA GLU A 563 -26.40 8.59 -33.46
C GLU A 563 -27.31 7.47 -32.93
N ARG A 564 -28.63 7.53 -33.20
CA ARG A 564 -29.56 6.43 -32.91
C ARG A 564 -29.26 5.16 -33.70
N ARG A 565 -28.78 5.26 -34.94
CA ARG A 565 -28.34 4.13 -35.74
C ARG A 565 -27.07 3.51 -35.20
N ILE A 566 -26.05 4.32 -34.86
CA ILE A 566 -24.79 3.88 -34.28
C ILE A 566 -25.02 3.22 -32.91
N ARG A 567 -25.86 3.82 -32.05
CA ARG A 567 -26.20 3.27 -30.74
C ARG A 567 -26.97 1.95 -30.84
N LYS A 568 -27.96 1.84 -31.74
CA LYS A 568 -28.68 0.56 -32.01
C LYS A 568 -27.74 -0.51 -32.55
N GLU A 569 -26.75 -0.13 -33.33
CA GLU A 569 -25.78 -1.09 -33.88
C GLU A 569 -24.79 -1.55 -32.79
N GLN A 570 -24.37 -0.69 -31.89
CA GLN A 570 -23.55 -1.02 -30.72
C GLN A 570 -24.32 -1.91 -29.72
N GLU A 571 -25.56 -1.57 -29.40
CA GLU A 571 -26.42 -2.40 -28.54
C GLU A 571 -26.67 -3.80 -29.15
N ARG A 572 -26.80 -3.86 -30.48
CA ARG A 572 -26.97 -5.12 -31.19
C ARG A 572 -25.70 -5.97 -31.19
N LYS A 573 -24.52 -5.34 -31.32
CA LYS A 573 -23.22 -6.01 -31.22
C LYS A 573 -22.97 -6.52 -29.79
N ALA A 574 -23.20 -5.68 -28.77
CA ALA A 574 -23.06 -6.03 -27.36
C ALA A 574 -24.00 -7.18 -26.94
N ARG A 575 -25.27 -7.16 -27.44
CA ARG A 575 -26.22 -8.22 -27.17
C ARG A 575 -25.85 -9.52 -27.88
N LYS A 576 -25.28 -9.45 -29.09
CA LYS A 576 -24.77 -10.62 -29.81
C LYS A 576 -23.57 -11.22 -29.10
N LEU A 577 -22.60 -10.39 -28.71
CA LEU A 577 -21.41 -10.81 -27.96
C LEU A 577 -21.78 -11.50 -26.63
N LYS A 578 -22.73 -10.92 -25.89
CA LYS A 578 -23.23 -11.54 -24.65
C LYS A 578 -23.88 -12.92 -24.89
N ASN A 579 -24.68 -13.06 -25.92
CA ASN A 579 -25.30 -14.33 -26.26
C ASN A 579 -24.26 -15.37 -26.72
N ASP A 580 -23.23 -14.94 -27.44
CA ASP A 580 -22.15 -15.80 -27.91
C ASP A 580 -21.30 -16.29 -26.71
N ILE A 581 -21.02 -15.44 -25.73
CA ILE A 581 -20.34 -15.80 -24.47
C ILE A 581 -21.18 -16.81 -23.68
N GLU A 582 -22.47 -16.54 -23.45
CA GLU A 582 -23.37 -17.49 -22.75
C GLU A 582 -23.46 -18.84 -23.43
N ALA A 583 -23.45 -18.86 -24.76
CA ALA A 583 -23.48 -20.13 -25.54
C ALA A 583 -22.17 -20.93 -25.39
N VAL A 584 -21.03 -20.26 -25.37
CA VAL A 584 -19.71 -20.89 -25.16
C VAL A 584 -19.55 -21.38 -23.73
N GLU A 585 -19.97 -20.61 -22.73
CA GLU A 585 -19.96 -21.02 -21.31
C GLU A 585 -20.81 -22.28 -21.07
N LYS A 586 -22.00 -22.34 -21.70
CA LYS A 586 -22.85 -23.52 -21.62
C LYS A 586 -22.20 -24.77 -22.25
N ALA A 587 -21.52 -24.58 -23.39
CA ALA A 587 -20.80 -25.66 -24.06
C ALA A 587 -19.59 -26.15 -23.24
N ILE A 588 -18.87 -25.23 -22.56
CA ILE A 588 -17.80 -25.57 -21.63
C ILE A 588 -18.34 -26.43 -20.47
N ALA A 589 -19.42 -25.99 -19.82
CA ALA A 589 -20.03 -26.72 -18.70
C ALA A 589 -20.51 -28.14 -19.11
N GLU A 590 -21.06 -28.30 -20.32
CA GLU A 590 -21.45 -29.61 -20.84
C GLU A 590 -20.23 -30.53 -21.09
N LEU A 591 -19.11 -29.99 -21.57
CA LEU A 591 -17.88 -30.75 -21.81
C LEU A 591 -17.19 -31.12 -20.49
N GLU A 592 -17.15 -30.21 -19.51
CA GLU A 592 -16.63 -30.48 -18.16
C GLU A 592 -17.43 -31.60 -17.46
N GLN A 593 -18.76 -31.60 -17.60
CA GLN A 593 -19.60 -32.63 -17.02
C GLN A 593 -19.33 -34.00 -17.65
N LYS A 594 -19.09 -34.06 -18.98
CA LYS A 594 -18.73 -35.28 -19.68
C LYS A 594 -17.35 -35.80 -19.27
N ILE A 595 -16.36 -34.90 -19.15
CA ILE A 595 -15.01 -35.27 -18.72
C ILE A 595 -15.04 -35.76 -17.26
N ALA A 596 -15.75 -35.08 -16.36
CA ALA A 596 -15.92 -35.50 -14.97
C ALA A 596 -16.59 -36.90 -14.85
N ALA A 597 -17.57 -37.22 -15.72
CA ALA A 597 -18.15 -38.54 -15.76
C ALA A 597 -17.14 -39.63 -16.23
N MET A 598 -16.29 -39.28 -17.20
CA MET A 598 -15.21 -40.17 -17.65
C MET A 598 -14.11 -40.33 -16.62
N ASP A 599 -13.76 -39.26 -15.89
CA ASP A 599 -12.81 -39.29 -14.76
C ASP A 599 -13.32 -40.17 -13.60
N ALA A 600 -14.61 -40.12 -13.31
CA ALA A 600 -15.24 -41.00 -12.31
C ALA A 600 -15.14 -42.48 -12.70
N ILE A 601 -15.27 -42.81 -13.98
CA ILE A 601 -15.09 -44.18 -14.50
C ILE A 601 -13.61 -44.61 -14.40
N LEU A 602 -12.68 -43.70 -14.68
CA LEU A 602 -11.24 -43.96 -14.52
C LEU A 602 -10.81 -44.15 -13.05
N ALA A 603 -11.46 -43.45 -12.13
CA ALA A 603 -11.17 -43.56 -10.68
C ALA A 603 -11.75 -44.83 -10.05
N ASN A 604 -12.81 -45.42 -10.59
CA ASN A 604 -13.43 -46.63 -10.05
C ASN A 604 -13.96 -47.55 -11.17
N PRO A 605 -13.12 -48.42 -11.76
CA PRO A 605 -13.41 -49.17 -12.96
C PRO A 605 -14.25 -50.43 -12.73
N GLU A 606 -15.07 -50.51 -11.66
CA GLU A 606 -15.91 -51.68 -11.38
C GLU A 606 -16.87 -52.00 -12.54
N GLY A 607 -16.45 -52.95 -13.43
CA GLY A 607 -17.29 -53.59 -14.42
C GLY A 607 -17.30 -53.01 -15.84
N GLN A 608 -16.52 -51.97 -16.14
CA GLN A 608 -16.40 -51.43 -17.51
C GLN A 608 -14.99 -51.66 -18.08
N THR A 609 -14.93 -52.22 -19.32
CA THR A 609 -13.66 -52.41 -20.03
C THR A 609 -13.16 -51.06 -20.56
N ILE A 610 -12.11 -50.51 -19.93
CA ILE A 610 -11.38 -49.36 -20.44
C ILE A 610 -10.54 -49.85 -21.64
N ASN A 611 -10.96 -49.48 -22.85
CA ASN A 611 -10.27 -49.83 -24.09
C ASN A 611 -9.67 -48.57 -24.77
N ASP A 612 -8.87 -48.78 -25.82
CA ASP A 612 -8.22 -47.68 -26.57
C ASP A 612 -9.23 -46.67 -27.13
N ASP A 613 -10.45 -47.06 -27.40
CA ASP A 613 -11.50 -46.15 -27.91
C ASP A 613 -12.03 -45.22 -26.82
N PHE A 614 -12.03 -45.65 -25.54
CA PHE A 614 -12.37 -44.78 -24.41
C PHE A 614 -11.35 -43.66 -24.25
N PHE A 615 -10.06 -43.97 -24.33
CA PHE A 615 -9.01 -42.94 -24.25
C PHE A 615 -9.01 -42.01 -25.46
N LYS A 616 -9.32 -42.48 -26.65
CA LYS A 616 -9.51 -41.62 -27.83
C LYS A 616 -10.66 -40.65 -27.63
N GLN A 617 -11.78 -41.12 -27.07
CA GLN A 617 -12.93 -40.27 -26.79
C GLN A 617 -12.66 -39.27 -25.68
N TYR A 618 -11.99 -39.68 -24.59
CA TYR A 618 -11.54 -38.79 -23.51
C TYR A 618 -10.65 -37.67 -24.02
N ASN A 619 -9.63 -37.99 -24.81
CA ASN A 619 -8.73 -37.00 -25.39
C ASN A 619 -9.45 -36.07 -26.38
N LYS A 620 -10.45 -36.58 -27.13
CA LYS A 620 -11.27 -35.78 -28.05
C LYS A 620 -12.10 -34.73 -27.28
N GLU A 621 -12.77 -35.14 -26.18
CA GLU A 621 -13.57 -34.21 -25.36
C GLU A 621 -12.66 -33.19 -24.66
N LYS A 622 -11.48 -33.60 -24.19
CA LYS A 622 -10.50 -32.69 -23.58
C LYS A 622 -9.97 -31.64 -24.56
N THR A 623 -9.65 -32.04 -25.78
CA THR A 623 -9.25 -31.12 -26.85
C THR A 623 -10.37 -30.18 -27.25
N ALA A 624 -11.62 -30.67 -27.22
CA ALA A 624 -12.80 -29.85 -27.50
C ALA A 624 -13.03 -28.80 -26.40
N LEU A 625 -12.79 -29.16 -25.13
CA LEU A 625 -12.83 -28.24 -23.99
C LEU A 625 -11.76 -27.14 -24.12
N GLU A 626 -10.51 -27.49 -24.41
CA GLU A 626 -9.43 -26.53 -24.62
C GLU A 626 -9.75 -25.53 -25.74
N ARG A 627 -10.33 -25.99 -26.83
CA ARG A 627 -10.78 -25.13 -27.95
C ARG A 627 -11.88 -24.17 -27.51
N LYS A 628 -12.87 -24.64 -26.73
CA LYS A 628 -13.97 -23.80 -26.26
C LYS A 628 -13.51 -22.78 -25.19
N MET A 629 -12.56 -23.15 -24.34
CA MET A 629 -11.92 -22.19 -23.41
C MET A 629 -11.15 -21.10 -24.15
N TYR A 630 -10.42 -21.45 -25.21
CA TYR A 630 -9.73 -20.46 -26.04
C TYR A 630 -10.71 -19.53 -26.80
N GLU A 631 -11.83 -20.09 -27.31
CA GLU A 631 -12.90 -19.32 -27.97
C GLU A 631 -13.57 -18.35 -26.97
N TRP A 632 -13.78 -18.77 -25.73
CA TRP A 632 -14.28 -17.93 -24.63
C TRP A 632 -13.30 -16.82 -24.26
N GLU A 633 -12.01 -17.11 -24.21
CA GLU A 633 -10.96 -16.13 -23.90
C GLU A 633 -10.85 -15.03 -24.99
N ILE A 634 -11.06 -15.39 -26.26
CA ILE A 634 -11.12 -14.40 -27.36
C ILE A 634 -12.36 -13.52 -27.21
N LEU A 635 -13.53 -14.09 -26.94
CA LEU A 635 -14.79 -13.36 -26.84
C LEU A 635 -14.85 -12.40 -25.63
N ILE A 636 -14.11 -12.68 -24.56
CA ILE A 636 -13.98 -11.78 -23.40
C ILE A 636 -13.01 -10.62 -23.66
N ASN A 637 -12.03 -10.82 -24.55
CA ASN A 637 -11.04 -9.80 -24.89
C ASN A 637 -11.47 -8.91 -26.09
N GLU A 638 -12.59 -9.23 -26.75
CA GLU A 638 -13.28 -8.38 -27.74
C GLU A 638 -14.31 -7.44 -27.06
#